data_cb3a73db7fc2472eab2eb3657c7c4c16
#
_entry.id   cb3a73db7fc2472eab2eb3657c7c4c16
#
_cell.length_a   1.000
_cell.length_b   1.000
_cell.length_c   1.000
_cell.angle_alpha   90.00
_cell.angle_beta   90.00
_cell.angle_gamma   90.00
#
_symmetry.space_group_name_H-M   'P 1'
#
loop_
_entity.id
_entity.type
_entity.pdbx_description
1 polymer ?
#
loop_
_entity_poly.entity_id
_entity_poly.type
_entity_poly.pdbx_seq_one_letter_code
_entity_poly.pdbx_strand_id
1 'polypeptide(L)'
;MPRKLLFASDTSGHTAGYQTVLAGLRDGGFEVVSIGHAEPNHVAETALQEGVDAIAYRVMDRDAEVLGQSLLRELARRDLEDLPVVMGGIVRSEIRTKLVELGVRAVFGPGSKLSEIREFLCKELGIEPASENGAGAEEGRSAPGEPTTTSGIPLKPTYTQRDLPGFDPDRDLGLPGKYPFTRGVSELGYRARKWTVRQVMGVGTSEETNERLRYLIGQGQTGVSLTGMGYAPFESSDPRSEGLIGVGGVWIDTLADIETVFDGIDIDKISINQTGNSIPVLCMIAALAERRGIPLDRLSGTIQNYVLPWGDPPHLRGNHYVDIIEFCARELPRWNHTSISVRNTRETGISAAQEIAFGLFQGVYTIQAALSRGVAIDTFAPRLSFFLNAESDFLEEIAKFRAMRRAWARMLRERFGAKDDRSCLLRFHVQTSGVSLTEQQPLVNLVRATLHALAAVAGGAQSLSVNAFDEALAIPTPFSQTLAIRTQQVIALESGITRVVDPFGGAYCIEALTNEIESRAQAILAHLESMDGAQAWRWMSDETHRAAYRRQLDVDQGRRTVIGVNAFVSEGEPELGRVERAEALKPDPAWRSKQIARLERVKRERDPRGVESARRRLVEAYRARENIVGPTREAVKAYMSIGEIVEALSAAGQPDELRRRGGFVLRLYGRGGV
;
A
#
# COMPACT_ATOMS: atom_id res chain seq x y z
N MET A 1 -4.48 -31.26 23.91
CA MET A 1 -5.11 -30.52 22.80
C MET A 1 -4.16 -29.39 22.42
N PRO A 2 -4.06 -28.98 21.15
CA PRO A 2 -3.28 -27.84 20.80
C PRO A 2 -3.81 -26.60 21.53
N ARG A 3 -2.91 -25.70 21.95
CA ARG A 3 -3.30 -24.40 22.54
C ARG A 3 -3.90 -23.51 21.48
N LYS A 4 -4.99 -22.86 21.82
CA LYS A 4 -5.76 -22.00 20.90
C LYS A 4 -5.37 -20.54 21.07
N LEU A 5 -4.91 -19.90 20.00
CA LEU A 5 -4.51 -18.49 19.99
C LEU A 5 -5.51 -17.68 19.17
N LEU A 6 -5.87 -16.48 19.66
CA LEU A 6 -6.56 -15.48 18.86
C LEU A 6 -5.53 -14.53 18.24
N PHE A 7 -5.59 -14.35 16.93
CA PHE A 7 -4.69 -13.45 16.21
C PHE A 7 -5.46 -12.35 15.49
N ALA A 8 -5.16 -11.10 15.85
CA ALA A 8 -5.82 -9.90 15.32
C ALA A 8 -4.81 -8.83 14.89
N SER A 9 -5.28 -7.80 14.20
CA SER A 9 -4.49 -6.63 13.77
C SER A 9 -5.34 -5.36 13.87
N ASP A 10 -4.70 -4.22 14.11
CA ASP A 10 -5.30 -2.89 14.08
C ASP A 10 -5.54 -2.35 12.66
N THR A 11 -5.05 -3.04 11.64
CA THR A 11 -5.18 -2.65 10.23
C THR A 11 -5.39 -3.84 9.32
N SER A 12 -6.02 -3.60 8.17
CA SER A 12 -6.09 -4.54 7.05
C SER A 12 -4.96 -4.36 6.03
N GLY A 13 -4.17 -3.28 6.18
CA GLY A 13 -3.01 -2.98 5.34
C GLY A 13 -1.74 -3.73 5.79
N HIS A 14 -0.73 -3.74 4.92
CA HIS A 14 0.62 -4.26 5.23
C HIS A 14 0.62 -5.66 5.88
N THR A 15 -0.06 -6.61 5.28
CA THR A 15 -0.36 -7.92 5.88
C THR A 15 0.85 -8.87 6.01
N ALA A 16 2.02 -8.56 5.43
CA ALA A 16 3.17 -9.46 5.41
C ALA A 16 3.54 -10.02 6.79
N GLY A 17 3.83 -9.15 7.77
CA GLY A 17 4.19 -9.58 9.12
C GLY A 17 3.08 -10.35 9.83
N TYR A 18 1.80 -9.95 9.60
CA TYR A 18 0.65 -10.66 10.14
C TYR A 18 0.60 -12.10 9.63
N GLN A 19 0.70 -12.29 8.33
CA GLN A 19 0.61 -13.61 7.69
C GLN A 19 1.81 -14.49 8.02
N THR A 20 3.00 -13.90 8.10
CA THR A 20 4.22 -14.59 8.51
C THR A 20 4.10 -15.19 9.91
N VAL A 21 3.67 -14.39 10.90
CA VAL A 21 3.51 -14.84 12.27
C VAL A 21 2.38 -15.87 12.37
N LEU A 22 1.25 -15.64 11.70
CA LEU A 22 0.12 -16.57 11.64
C LEU A 22 0.55 -17.95 11.13
N ALA A 23 1.29 -18.02 10.02
CA ALA A 23 1.80 -19.26 9.48
C ALA A 23 2.80 -19.93 10.44
N GLY A 24 3.74 -19.15 10.99
CA GLY A 24 4.73 -19.68 11.94
C GLY A 24 4.13 -20.24 13.23
N LEU A 25 3.06 -19.65 13.72
CA LEU A 25 2.32 -20.17 14.88
C LEU A 25 1.57 -21.47 14.56
N ARG A 26 0.93 -21.55 13.38
CA ARG A 26 0.27 -22.79 12.93
C ARG A 26 1.26 -23.96 12.75
N ASP A 27 2.39 -23.68 12.10
CA ASP A 27 3.47 -24.66 11.93
C ASP A 27 4.10 -25.06 13.29
N GLY A 28 4.08 -24.13 14.25
CA GLY A 28 4.47 -24.39 15.63
C GLY A 28 3.49 -25.22 16.45
N GLY A 29 2.39 -25.70 15.84
CA GLY A 29 1.43 -26.59 16.47
C GLY A 29 0.32 -25.89 17.25
N PHE A 30 0.16 -24.57 17.12
CA PHE A 30 -0.95 -23.84 17.72
C PHE A 30 -2.21 -23.91 16.82
N GLU A 31 -3.38 -24.01 17.46
CA GLU A 31 -4.65 -23.71 16.81
C GLU A 31 -4.82 -22.19 16.76
N VAL A 32 -4.87 -21.57 15.58
CA VAL A 32 -4.92 -20.12 15.48
C VAL A 32 -6.23 -19.66 14.85
N VAL A 33 -7.06 -18.99 15.65
CA VAL A 33 -8.25 -18.26 15.24
C VAL A 33 -7.80 -16.89 14.75
N SER A 34 -7.89 -16.63 13.45
CA SER A 34 -7.49 -15.37 12.83
C SER A 34 -8.72 -14.55 12.49
N ILE A 35 -8.84 -13.34 13.06
CA ILE A 35 -9.97 -12.43 12.81
C ILE A 35 -9.58 -11.19 11.99
N GLY A 36 -8.31 -11.11 11.54
CA GLY A 36 -7.84 -10.02 10.72
C GLY A 36 -7.87 -8.68 11.46
N HIS A 37 -8.35 -7.62 10.76
CA HIS A 37 -8.56 -6.32 11.39
C HIS A 37 -9.74 -6.38 12.36
N ALA A 38 -9.50 -6.04 13.62
CA ALA A 38 -10.51 -6.04 14.66
C ALA A 38 -10.24 -4.98 15.72
N GLU A 39 -11.30 -4.36 16.22
CA GLU A 39 -11.27 -3.43 17.33
C GLU A 39 -11.08 -4.17 18.66
N PRO A 40 -10.49 -3.55 19.69
CA PRO A 40 -10.24 -4.19 21.00
C PRO A 40 -11.46 -4.87 21.63
N ASN A 41 -12.63 -4.26 21.54
CA ASN A 41 -13.88 -4.85 22.05
C ASN A 41 -14.26 -6.13 21.32
N HIS A 42 -14.06 -6.17 19.99
CA HIS A 42 -14.34 -7.37 19.18
C HIS A 42 -13.30 -8.47 19.43
N VAL A 43 -12.03 -8.09 19.64
CA VAL A 43 -10.97 -9.04 20.02
C VAL A 43 -11.32 -9.70 21.37
N ALA A 44 -11.69 -8.91 22.38
CA ALA A 44 -12.05 -9.43 23.70
C ALA A 44 -13.32 -10.28 23.66
N GLU A 45 -14.33 -9.88 22.87
CA GLU A 45 -15.55 -10.67 22.67
C GLU A 45 -15.27 -12.02 22.01
N THR A 46 -14.46 -12.03 20.94
CA THR A 46 -14.07 -13.25 20.25
C THR A 46 -13.23 -14.15 21.14
N ALA A 47 -12.31 -13.58 21.94
CA ALA A 47 -11.51 -14.34 22.89
C ALA A 47 -12.38 -15.11 23.89
N LEU A 48 -13.43 -14.46 24.41
CA LEU A 48 -14.41 -15.09 25.30
C LEU A 48 -15.20 -16.18 24.58
N GLN A 49 -15.71 -15.92 23.38
CA GLN A 49 -16.55 -16.86 22.61
C GLN A 49 -15.78 -18.12 22.18
N GLU A 50 -14.52 -17.93 21.77
CA GLU A 50 -13.67 -19.03 21.29
C GLU A 50 -12.92 -19.75 22.39
N GLY A 51 -12.88 -19.22 23.62
CA GLY A 51 -12.17 -19.80 24.75
C GLY A 51 -10.69 -20.00 24.46
N VAL A 52 -10.02 -18.92 24.03
CA VAL A 52 -8.60 -18.99 23.62
C VAL A 52 -7.66 -18.99 24.82
N ASP A 53 -6.45 -19.54 24.63
CA ASP A 53 -5.43 -19.62 25.68
C ASP A 53 -4.53 -18.36 25.72
N ALA A 54 -4.44 -17.59 24.59
CA ALA A 54 -3.73 -16.31 24.51
C ALA A 54 -4.18 -15.47 23.32
N ILE A 55 -3.85 -14.19 23.36
CA ILE A 55 -4.10 -13.22 22.27
C ILE A 55 -2.77 -12.72 21.71
N ALA A 56 -2.65 -12.74 20.38
CA ALA A 56 -1.60 -12.04 19.65
C ALA A 56 -2.21 -10.88 18.86
N TYR A 57 -1.79 -9.63 19.13
CA TYR A 57 -2.35 -8.44 18.50
C TYR A 57 -1.26 -7.61 17.81
N ARG A 58 -1.39 -7.49 16.48
CA ARG A 58 -0.46 -6.72 15.68
C ARG A 58 -0.86 -5.25 15.61
N VAL A 59 0.12 -4.37 15.79
CA VAL A 59 -0.03 -2.90 15.78
C VAL A 59 0.77 -2.30 14.62
N MET A 60 0.11 -1.47 13.81
CA MET A 60 0.73 -0.78 12.66
C MET A 60 0.28 0.67 12.51
N ASP A 61 -1.04 0.92 12.52
CA ASP A 61 -1.63 2.20 12.14
C ASP A 61 -2.07 3.02 13.35
N ARG A 62 -2.11 2.41 14.55
CA ARG A 62 -2.56 3.06 15.79
C ARG A 62 -1.41 3.34 16.76
N ASP A 63 -1.67 4.24 17.71
CA ASP A 63 -0.83 4.36 18.88
C ASP A 63 -0.90 3.08 19.71
N ALA A 64 0.25 2.42 19.86
CA ALA A 64 0.34 1.12 20.50
C ALA A 64 -0.02 1.15 22.00
N GLU A 65 0.31 2.24 22.71
CA GLU A 65 -0.03 2.41 24.11
C GLU A 65 -1.53 2.53 24.31
N VAL A 66 -2.19 3.38 23.50
CA VAL A 66 -3.67 3.55 23.52
C VAL A 66 -4.37 2.26 23.19
N LEU A 67 -3.89 1.54 22.16
CA LEU A 67 -4.47 0.28 21.73
C LEU A 67 -4.33 -0.82 22.79
N GLY A 68 -3.14 -0.94 23.39
CA GLY A 68 -2.88 -1.90 24.47
C GLY A 68 -3.75 -1.64 25.70
N GLN A 69 -3.82 -0.39 26.14
CA GLN A 69 -4.71 0.01 27.25
C GLN A 69 -6.18 -0.30 26.97
N SER A 70 -6.62 -0.03 25.74
CA SER A 70 -8.01 -0.31 25.33
C SER A 70 -8.31 -1.82 25.34
N LEU A 71 -7.40 -2.65 24.80
CA LEU A 71 -7.56 -4.10 24.81
C LEU A 71 -7.61 -4.68 26.22
N LEU A 72 -6.66 -4.32 27.07
CA LEU A 72 -6.60 -4.81 28.45
C LEU A 72 -7.85 -4.41 29.24
N ARG A 73 -8.35 -3.19 29.04
CA ARG A 73 -9.60 -2.71 29.64
C ARG A 73 -10.83 -3.52 29.17
N GLU A 74 -10.89 -3.85 27.87
CA GLU A 74 -12.00 -4.66 27.33
C GLU A 74 -11.95 -6.13 27.80
N LEU A 75 -10.75 -6.67 28.03
CA LEU A 75 -10.57 -8.00 28.63
C LEU A 75 -11.02 -8.01 30.10
N ALA A 76 -10.59 -7.02 30.89
CA ALA A 76 -11.00 -6.91 32.29
C ALA A 76 -12.51 -6.75 32.47
N ARG A 77 -13.21 -6.08 31.55
CA ARG A 77 -14.69 -6.00 31.56
C ARG A 77 -15.41 -7.32 31.35
N ARG A 78 -14.66 -8.34 30.90
CA ARG A 78 -15.18 -9.69 30.58
C ARG A 78 -14.59 -10.78 31.48
N ASP A 79 -13.97 -10.40 32.57
CA ASP A 79 -13.26 -11.30 33.51
C ASP A 79 -12.19 -12.15 32.80
N LEU A 80 -11.44 -11.53 31.87
CA LEU A 80 -10.36 -12.14 31.08
C LEU A 80 -8.99 -11.45 31.31
N GLU A 81 -8.80 -10.77 32.44
CA GLU A 81 -7.56 -10.06 32.77
C GLU A 81 -6.33 -10.95 32.87
N ASP A 82 -6.52 -12.23 33.19
CA ASP A 82 -5.43 -13.20 33.28
C ASP A 82 -5.01 -13.78 31.92
N LEU A 83 -5.79 -13.53 30.86
CA LEU A 83 -5.49 -14.05 29.52
C LEU A 83 -4.21 -13.42 28.95
N PRO A 84 -3.16 -14.21 28.64
CA PRO A 84 -1.93 -13.68 28.09
C PRO A 84 -2.13 -12.89 26.81
N VAL A 85 -1.65 -11.65 26.76
CA VAL A 85 -1.64 -10.80 25.58
C VAL A 85 -0.20 -10.59 25.14
N VAL A 86 0.12 -10.91 23.90
CA VAL A 86 1.34 -10.52 23.22
C VAL A 86 1.03 -9.51 22.11
N MET A 87 1.87 -8.51 21.95
CA MET A 87 1.72 -7.51 20.90
C MET A 87 2.93 -7.54 19.96
N GLY A 88 2.76 -7.08 18.73
CA GLY A 88 3.87 -7.01 17.80
C GLY A 88 3.60 -6.00 16.68
N GLY A 89 4.66 -5.64 15.95
CA GLY A 89 4.57 -4.66 14.87
C GLY A 89 5.57 -3.52 15.03
N ILE A 90 5.26 -2.35 14.46
CA ILE A 90 6.13 -1.18 14.57
C ILE A 90 5.84 -0.48 15.90
N VAL A 91 6.48 -0.96 16.97
CA VAL A 91 6.32 -0.42 18.33
C VAL A 91 7.68 0.08 18.83
N ARG A 92 7.76 1.37 19.17
CA ARG A 92 8.99 1.99 19.70
C ARG A 92 9.44 1.33 21.01
N SER A 93 10.75 1.25 21.23
CA SER A 93 11.34 0.59 22.41
C SER A 93 10.78 1.12 23.75
N GLU A 94 10.62 2.45 23.87
CA GLU A 94 10.04 3.10 25.05
C GLU A 94 8.58 2.65 25.32
N ILE A 95 7.81 2.48 24.24
CA ILE A 95 6.42 2.02 24.32
C ILE A 95 6.35 0.53 24.64
N ARG A 96 7.31 -0.27 24.16
CA ARG A 96 7.38 -1.71 24.50
C ARG A 96 7.50 -1.90 26.02
N THR A 97 8.38 -1.13 26.67
CA THR A 97 8.53 -1.17 28.15
C THR A 97 7.22 -0.81 28.84
N LYS A 98 6.57 0.28 28.44
CA LYS A 98 5.29 0.71 29.01
C LYS A 98 4.17 -0.32 28.81
N LEU A 99 4.08 -0.95 27.64
CA LEU A 99 3.08 -2.00 27.38
C LEU A 99 3.27 -3.20 28.31
N VAL A 100 4.52 -3.59 28.59
CA VAL A 100 4.82 -4.65 29.54
C VAL A 100 4.44 -4.22 30.97
N GLU A 101 4.73 -2.99 31.37
CA GLU A 101 4.31 -2.42 32.66
C GLU A 101 2.78 -2.37 32.81
N LEU A 102 2.03 -2.21 31.71
CA LEU A 102 0.56 -2.22 31.69
C LEU A 102 -0.04 -3.63 31.77
N GLY A 103 0.74 -4.70 31.56
CA GLY A 103 0.26 -6.08 31.62
C GLY A 103 0.35 -6.88 30.33
N VAL A 104 0.86 -6.30 29.21
CA VAL A 104 1.18 -7.08 28.01
C VAL A 104 2.38 -7.98 28.29
N ARG A 105 2.26 -9.27 28.02
CA ARG A 105 3.28 -10.27 28.38
C ARG A 105 4.59 -10.12 27.61
N ALA A 106 4.51 -9.78 26.34
CA ALA A 106 5.68 -9.47 25.50
C ALA A 106 5.30 -8.59 24.31
N VAL A 107 6.30 -7.86 23.77
CA VAL A 107 6.15 -7.05 22.56
C VAL A 107 7.27 -7.38 21.58
N PHE A 108 6.90 -7.89 20.39
CA PHE A 108 7.81 -8.30 19.34
C PHE A 108 7.89 -7.22 18.24
N GLY A 109 9.11 -6.75 17.95
CA GLY A 109 9.34 -5.72 16.94
C GLY A 109 9.73 -6.29 15.57
N PRO A 110 9.95 -5.41 14.58
CA PRO A 110 10.52 -5.81 13.30
C PRO A 110 11.88 -6.50 13.50
N GLY A 111 12.07 -7.66 12.84
CA GLY A 111 13.29 -8.47 12.95
C GLY A 111 13.30 -9.51 14.06
N SER A 112 12.23 -9.61 14.89
CA SER A 112 12.07 -10.76 15.79
C SER A 112 11.93 -12.05 14.97
N LYS A 113 12.64 -13.10 15.40
CA LYS A 113 12.55 -14.43 14.74
C LYS A 113 11.25 -15.13 15.09
N LEU A 114 10.72 -15.92 14.16
CA LEU A 114 9.53 -16.75 14.43
C LEU A 114 9.76 -17.75 15.56
N SER A 115 10.99 -18.29 15.67
CA SER A 115 11.36 -19.17 16.77
C SER A 115 11.24 -18.47 18.14
N GLU A 116 11.68 -17.23 18.25
CA GLU A 116 11.59 -16.45 19.52
C GLU A 116 10.14 -16.24 19.95
N ILE A 117 9.25 -15.88 19.01
CA ILE A 117 7.82 -15.68 19.28
C ILE A 117 7.18 -17.01 19.73
N ARG A 118 7.49 -18.09 19.02
CA ARG A 118 7.00 -19.43 19.32
C ARG A 118 7.48 -19.92 20.70
N GLU A 119 8.76 -19.85 20.95
CA GLU A 119 9.35 -20.26 22.22
C GLU A 119 8.78 -19.50 23.41
N PHE A 120 8.58 -18.18 23.25
CA PHE A 120 7.94 -17.36 24.28
C PHE A 120 6.52 -17.84 24.58
N LEU A 121 5.69 -18.04 23.53
CA LEU A 121 4.31 -18.52 23.70
C LEU A 121 4.25 -19.94 24.25
N CYS A 122 5.13 -20.82 23.84
CA CYS A 122 5.22 -22.19 24.39
C CYS A 122 5.54 -22.16 25.89
N LYS A 123 6.50 -21.32 26.31
CA LYS A 123 6.85 -21.15 27.71
C LYS A 123 5.70 -20.56 28.53
N GLU A 124 5.05 -19.49 28.01
CA GLU A 124 3.92 -18.83 28.68
C GLU A 124 2.72 -19.75 28.87
N LEU A 125 2.46 -20.63 27.89
CA LEU A 125 1.33 -21.56 27.88
C LEU A 125 1.67 -22.96 28.45
N GLY A 126 2.91 -23.17 28.90
CA GLY A 126 3.35 -24.42 29.54
C GLY A 126 3.34 -25.64 28.61
N ILE A 127 3.72 -25.43 27.31
CA ILE A 127 3.82 -26.51 26.32
C ILE A 127 5.26 -26.63 25.77
N GLU A 128 5.63 -27.84 25.34
CA GLU A 128 6.89 -28.03 24.62
C GLU A 128 6.77 -27.55 23.16
N PRO A 129 7.78 -26.87 22.62
CA PRO A 129 7.80 -26.49 21.20
C PRO A 129 7.71 -27.75 20.32
N ALA A 130 6.81 -27.75 19.35
CA ALA A 130 6.79 -28.80 18.34
C ALA A 130 8.12 -28.84 17.61
N SER A 131 8.67 -30.03 17.34
CA SER A 131 9.86 -30.21 16.52
C SER A 131 9.66 -29.54 15.15
N GLU A 132 10.66 -28.85 14.63
CA GLU A 132 10.62 -28.26 13.29
C GLU A 132 10.46 -29.37 12.23
N ASN A 133 9.23 -29.77 12.01
CA ASN A 133 8.89 -30.59 10.88
C ASN A 133 8.83 -29.69 9.65
N GLY A 134 9.81 -29.81 8.78
CA GLY A 134 9.93 -29.09 7.51
C GLY A 134 8.79 -29.37 6.55
N ALA A 135 7.62 -28.83 6.83
CA ALA A 135 6.47 -28.82 5.93
C ALA A 135 6.46 -27.57 5.04
N GLY A 136 7.58 -27.28 4.41
CA GLY A 136 7.69 -26.33 3.31
C GLY A 136 8.17 -27.10 2.09
N ALA A 137 7.24 -27.78 1.39
CA ALA A 137 7.57 -28.59 0.23
C ALA A 137 8.42 -27.87 -0.80
N GLU A 138 9.41 -28.60 -1.29
CA GLU A 138 10.49 -28.22 -2.21
C GLU A 138 10.06 -28.00 -3.66
N GLU A 139 8.88 -27.47 -3.93
CA GLU A 139 8.51 -27.18 -5.32
C GLU A 139 9.15 -25.88 -5.82
N GLY A 140 10.13 -26.01 -6.69
CA GLY A 140 10.75 -24.90 -7.45
C GLY A 140 12.07 -24.37 -6.90
N ARG A 141 12.79 -25.09 -6.06
CA ARG A 141 14.12 -24.68 -5.55
C ARG A 141 15.24 -25.09 -6.50
N SER A 142 16.12 -24.13 -6.80
CA SER A 142 17.43 -24.42 -7.41
C SER A 142 18.28 -25.29 -6.49
N ALA A 143 19.19 -26.04 -7.07
CA ALA A 143 20.15 -26.83 -6.30
C ALA A 143 20.92 -25.94 -5.30
N PRO A 144 21.24 -26.44 -4.09
CA PRO A 144 22.02 -25.70 -3.12
C PRO A 144 23.36 -25.25 -3.73
N GLY A 145 23.59 -23.92 -3.81
CA GLY A 145 24.85 -23.34 -4.27
C GLY A 145 24.79 -22.59 -5.62
N GLU A 146 23.71 -22.70 -6.40
CA GLU A 146 23.56 -21.88 -7.61
C GLU A 146 22.97 -20.52 -7.30
N PRO A 147 23.59 -19.40 -7.75
CA PRO A 147 23.01 -18.07 -7.57
C PRO A 147 21.64 -17.96 -8.25
N THR A 148 20.67 -17.39 -7.53
CA THR A 148 19.33 -17.10 -8.06
C THR A 148 18.94 -15.66 -7.78
N THR A 149 18.00 -15.14 -8.57
CA THR A 149 17.29 -13.90 -8.18
C THR A 149 16.43 -14.15 -6.94
N THR A 150 15.94 -13.09 -6.33
CA THR A 150 15.00 -13.21 -5.19
C THR A 150 13.70 -13.92 -5.54
N SER A 151 13.34 -14.00 -6.82
CA SER A 151 12.22 -14.79 -7.35
C SER A 151 12.57 -16.23 -7.73
N GLY A 152 13.77 -16.71 -7.39
CA GLY A 152 14.21 -18.06 -7.70
C GLY A 152 14.49 -18.31 -9.19
N ILE A 153 14.87 -17.28 -9.94
CA ILE A 153 15.36 -17.44 -11.32
C ILE A 153 16.86 -17.75 -11.27
N PRO A 154 17.32 -18.91 -11.80
CA PRO A 154 18.74 -19.23 -11.82
C PRO A 154 19.55 -18.20 -12.61
N LEU A 155 20.70 -17.81 -12.06
CA LEU A 155 21.60 -16.84 -12.68
C LEU A 155 22.85 -17.55 -13.22
N LYS A 156 23.16 -17.26 -14.48
CA LYS A 156 24.41 -17.75 -15.12
C LYS A 156 25.55 -16.81 -14.73
N PRO A 157 26.78 -17.35 -14.59
CA PRO A 157 27.98 -16.53 -14.37
C PRO A 157 28.23 -15.51 -15.49
N THR A 158 27.83 -15.86 -16.72
CA THR A 158 27.97 -15.01 -17.91
C THR A 158 26.79 -15.22 -18.84
N TYR A 159 26.27 -14.14 -19.37
CA TYR A 159 25.24 -14.14 -20.40
C TYR A 159 25.79 -13.70 -21.73
N THR A 160 25.33 -14.35 -22.80
CA THR A 160 25.76 -14.12 -24.18
C THR A 160 24.54 -14.05 -25.10
N GLN A 161 24.75 -13.77 -26.37
CA GLN A 161 23.68 -13.83 -27.37
C GLN A 161 22.98 -15.21 -27.42
N ARG A 162 23.69 -16.31 -27.07
CA ARG A 162 23.11 -17.66 -27.02
C ARG A 162 22.04 -17.84 -25.96
N ASP A 163 22.02 -16.95 -24.97
CA ASP A 163 21.00 -16.92 -23.88
C ASP A 163 19.74 -16.21 -24.29
N LEU A 164 19.69 -15.67 -25.50
CA LEU A 164 18.57 -14.96 -26.11
C LEU A 164 18.12 -15.61 -27.43
N PRO A 165 17.68 -16.90 -27.43
CA PRO A 165 17.30 -17.58 -28.64
C PRO A 165 16.09 -16.88 -29.28
N GLY A 166 16.21 -16.59 -30.59
CA GLY A 166 15.14 -15.91 -31.34
C GLY A 166 14.90 -14.44 -30.98
N PHE A 167 15.77 -13.84 -30.19
CA PHE A 167 15.69 -12.41 -29.85
C PHE A 167 15.95 -11.55 -31.07
N ASP A 168 15.01 -10.65 -31.32
CA ASP A 168 15.06 -9.65 -32.38
C ASP A 168 15.07 -8.26 -31.74
N PRO A 169 16.15 -7.47 -31.86
CA PRO A 169 16.24 -6.16 -31.25
C PRO A 169 15.14 -5.19 -31.68
N ASP A 170 14.69 -5.25 -32.93
CA ASP A 170 13.66 -4.35 -33.45
C ASP A 170 12.27 -4.73 -32.90
N ARG A 171 11.96 -6.02 -32.82
CA ARG A 171 10.71 -6.54 -32.30
C ARG A 171 10.61 -6.51 -30.77
N ASP A 172 11.68 -6.94 -30.08
CA ASP A 172 11.64 -7.22 -28.63
C ASP A 172 12.07 -6.02 -27.78
N LEU A 173 12.99 -5.20 -28.30
CA LEU A 173 13.38 -3.94 -27.67
C LEU A 173 12.65 -2.74 -28.27
N GLY A 174 12.70 -2.63 -29.58
CA GLY A 174 12.27 -1.45 -30.32
C GLY A 174 13.06 -0.19 -29.94
N LEU A 175 12.51 0.97 -30.26
CA LEU A 175 13.05 2.27 -29.87
C LEU A 175 12.39 2.79 -28.58
N PRO A 176 13.08 3.59 -27.77
CA PRO A 176 12.46 4.27 -26.64
C PRO A 176 11.23 5.08 -27.08
N GLY A 177 10.13 4.97 -26.31
CA GLY A 177 8.87 5.67 -26.62
C GLY A 177 8.07 5.11 -27.77
N LYS A 178 8.46 3.95 -28.34
CA LYS A 178 7.73 3.23 -29.38
C LYS A 178 7.24 1.87 -28.87
N TYR A 179 6.13 1.40 -29.43
CA TYR A 179 5.59 0.08 -29.14
C TYR A 179 6.64 -1.01 -29.40
N PRO A 180 6.81 -2.00 -28.53
CA PRO A 180 6.03 -2.34 -27.33
C PRO A 180 6.46 -1.65 -26.03
N PHE A 181 7.16 -0.55 -26.09
CA PHE A 181 7.61 0.30 -24.98
C PHE A 181 8.57 -0.38 -23.98
N THR A 182 9.23 -1.44 -24.35
CA THR A 182 10.20 -2.15 -23.51
C THR A 182 11.24 -1.20 -22.92
N ARG A 183 11.72 -0.24 -23.74
CA ARG A 183 12.75 0.73 -23.39
C ARG A 183 12.24 2.03 -22.73
N GLY A 184 10.97 2.09 -22.39
CA GLY A 184 10.37 3.25 -21.71
C GLY A 184 9.28 3.95 -22.52
N VAL A 185 8.53 4.82 -21.85
CA VAL A 185 7.31 5.46 -22.36
C VAL A 185 7.57 6.75 -23.14
N SER A 186 8.83 7.17 -23.31
CA SER A 186 9.22 8.44 -23.95
C SER A 186 10.52 8.28 -24.71
N GLU A 187 10.61 8.88 -25.90
CA GLU A 187 11.82 8.86 -26.75
C GLU A 187 13.06 9.44 -26.05
N LEU A 188 12.89 10.51 -25.30
CA LEU A 188 13.98 11.18 -24.59
C LEU A 188 14.08 10.79 -23.11
N GLY A 189 13.13 10.03 -22.59
CA GLY A 189 13.12 9.57 -21.20
C GLY A 189 13.41 10.69 -20.20
N TYR A 190 14.33 10.44 -19.28
CA TYR A 190 14.73 11.40 -18.25
C TYR A 190 15.54 12.61 -18.77
N ARG A 191 16.00 12.58 -20.00
CA ARG A 191 16.62 13.76 -20.65
C ARG A 191 15.60 14.87 -20.89
N ALA A 192 14.35 14.50 -21.22
CA ALA A 192 13.27 15.46 -21.38
C ALA A 192 12.65 15.85 -20.04
N ARG A 193 12.34 14.86 -19.19
CA ARG A 193 11.69 15.08 -17.90
C ARG A 193 12.09 14.02 -16.91
N LYS A 194 12.61 14.43 -15.75
CA LYS A 194 12.87 13.55 -14.61
C LYS A 194 11.55 13.00 -14.07
N TRP A 195 11.63 11.96 -13.26
CA TRP A 195 10.46 11.43 -12.52
C TRP A 195 9.91 12.46 -11.54
N THR A 196 8.66 12.29 -11.17
CA THR A 196 8.05 13.07 -10.09
C THR A 196 8.62 12.57 -8.76
N VAL A 197 9.30 13.47 -8.04
CA VAL A 197 9.82 13.21 -6.69
C VAL A 197 8.66 13.32 -5.72
N ARG A 198 8.37 12.24 -5.02
CA ARG A 198 7.30 12.17 -4.00
C ARG A 198 7.86 11.66 -2.68
N GLN A 199 7.19 12.04 -1.61
CA GLN A 199 7.27 11.36 -0.31
C GLN A 199 5.85 11.01 0.11
N VAL A 200 5.68 9.83 0.69
CA VAL A 200 4.43 9.47 1.36
C VAL A 200 4.39 10.23 2.67
N MET A 201 3.30 10.93 2.93
CA MET A 201 3.16 11.72 4.13
C MET A 201 1.69 11.96 4.50
N GLY A 202 1.51 12.31 5.73
CA GLY A 202 0.30 12.70 6.43
C GLY A 202 0.62 12.58 7.90
N VAL A 203 0.58 13.67 8.62
CA VAL A 203 1.01 13.72 10.02
C VAL A 203 0.17 14.74 10.77
N GLY A 204 -0.23 14.37 11.97
CA GLY A 204 -0.93 15.29 12.85
C GLY A 204 -2.26 15.77 12.27
N THR A 205 -2.51 17.04 12.44
CA THR A 205 -3.66 17.75 11.88
C THR A 205 -3.40 18.23 10.44
N SER A 206 -4.40 18.84 9.83
CA SER A 206 -4.27 19.44 8.50
C SER A 206 -3.23 20.56 8.46
N GLU A 207 -3.04 21.31 9.55
CA GLU A 207 -2.03 22.37 9.67
C GLU A 207 -0.60 21.80 9.67
N GLU A 208 -0.35 20.81 10.51
CA GLU A 208 0.98 20.17 10.62
C GLU A 208 1.32 19.45 9.30
N THR A 209 0.31 18.86 8.66
CA THR A 209 0.46 18.27 7.32
C THR A 209 0.79 19.36 6.27
N ASN A 210 0.13 20.51 6.29
CA ASN A 210 0.44 21.64 5.40
C ASN A 210 1.87 22.14 5.61
N GLU A 211 2.28 22.37 6.86
CA GLU A 211 3.64 22.82 7.19
C GLU A 211 4.69 21.85 6.65
N ARG A 212 4.47 20.54 6.89
CA ARG A 212 5.35 19.48 6.38
C ARG A 212 5.39 19.46 4.84
N LEU A 213 4.25 19.61 4.17
CA LEU A 213 4.19 19.67 2.71
C LEU A 213 4.97 20.84 2.15
N ARG A 214 4.77 22.04 2.69
CA ARG A 214 5.49 23.25 2.27
C ARG A 214 6.99 23.08 2.46
N TYR A 215 7.40 22.50 3.59
CA TYR A 215 8.81 22.20 3.84
C TYR A 215 9.39 21.27 2.77
N LEU A 216 8.75 20.13 2.50
CA LEU A 216 9.24 19.14 1.53
C LEU A 216 9.23 19.64 0.09
N ILE A 217 8.23 20.45 -0.29
CA ILE A 217 8.22 21.13 -1.59
C ILE A 217 9.44 22.06 -1.69
N GLY A 218 9.76 22.79 -0.63
CA GLY A 218 10.97 23.61 -0.54
C GLY A 218 12.28 22.80 -0.67
N GLN A 219 12.28 21.50 -0.27
CA GLN A 219 13.41 20.59 -0.45
C GLN A 219 13.52 20.02 -1.87
N GLY A 220 12.54 20.28 -2.76
CA GLY A 220 12.55 19.84 -4.16
C GLY A 220 11.60 18.69 -4.47
N GLN A 221 10.63 18.41 -3.60
CA GLN A 221 9.52 17.51 -3.90
C GLN A 221 8.63 18.15 -5.00
N THR A 222 8.27 17.36 -6.02
CA THR A 222 7.50 17.86 -7.19
C THR A 222 6.10 17.25 -7.29
N GLY A 223 5.78 16.36 -6.41
CA GLY A 223 4.44 15.78 -6.24
C GLY A 223 4.24 15.38 -4.79
N VAL A 224 2.99 15.29 -4.37
CA VAL A 224 2.62 14.90 -3.01
C VAL A 224 1.90 13.56 -3.02
N SER A 225 2.12 12.75 -1.99
CA SER A 225 1.41 11.51 -1.78
C SER A 225 0.85 11.52 -0.35
N LEU A 226 -0.43 11.86 -0.23
CA LEU A 226 -1.08 12.01 1.07
C LEU A 226 -1.69 10.69 1.51
N THR A 227 -1.27 10.20 2.67
CA THR A 227 -1.86 9.04 3.35
C THR A 227 -2.86 9.48 4.42
N GLY A 228 -3.79 8.60 4.75
CA GLY A 228 -4.86 8.87 5.72
C GLY A 228 -6.11 9.53 5.13
N MET A 229 -6.02 10.16 3.96
CA MET A 229 -7.14 10.86 3.34
C MET A 229 -8.28 9.90 2.97
N GLY A 230 -9.40 10.01 3.68
CA GLY A 230 -10.63 9.29 3.35
C GLY A 230 -10.58 7.77 3.56
N TYR A 231 -9.65 7.28 4.36
CA TYR A 231 -9.64 5.85 4.74
C TYR A 231 -10.73 5.50 5.73
N ALA A 232 -11.07 6.41 6.64
CA ALA A 232 -12.10 6.17 7.62
C ALA A 232 -13.48 6.57 7.07
N PRO A 233 -14.47 5.67 7.13
CA PRO A 233 -15.83 5.93 6.71
C PRO A 233 -16.67 6.62 7.79
N PHE A 234 -16.05 7.17 8.81
CA PHE A 234 -16.64 7.81 9.96
C PHE A 234 -15.88 9.10 10.31
N GLU A 235 -16.51 9.94 11.08
CA GLU A 235 -15.96 11.23 11.48
C GLU A 235 -14.91 11.12 12.59
N SER A 236 -14.13 12.18 12.75
CA SER A 236 -13.16 12.31 13.85
C SER A 236 -13.81 12.26 15.26
N SER A 237 -15.07 12.59 15.36
CA SER A 237 -15.88 12.51 16.61
C SER A 237 -16.24 11.07 17.01
N ASP A 238 -16.20 10.12 16.07
CA ASP A 238 -16.47 8.72 16.34
C ASP A 238 -15.42 8.13 17.30
N PRO A 239 -15.82 7.35 18.33
CA PRO A 239 -14.86 6.72 19.26
C PRO A 239 -13.78 5.86 18.57
N ARG A 240 -14.07 5.27 17.40
CA ARG A 240 -13.13 4.47 16.62
C ARG A 240 -11.93 5.27 16.09
N SER A 241 -12.02 6.60 16.08
CA SER A 241 -10.93 7.48 15.66
C SER A 241 -9.80 7.59 16.69
N GLU A 242 -10.01 7.10 17.91
CA GLU A 242 -9.02 7.17 18.98
C GLU A 242 -7.75 6.42 18.61
N GLY A 243 -6.60 7.09 18.77
CA GLY A 243 -5.28 6.55 18.40
C GLY A 243 -4.98 6.49 16.89
N LEU A 244 -5.93 6.88 16.01
CA LEU A 244 -5.73 6.90 14.54
C LEU A 244 -5.31 8.28 14.01
N ILE A 245 -5.90 9.34 14.57
CA ILE A 245 -5.73 10.70 14.04
C ILE A 245 -4.28 11.16 14.18
N GLY A 246 -3.68 11.52 13.05
CA GLY A 246 -2.30 12.01 12.97
C GLY A 246 -1.23 10.92 12.98
N VAL A 247 -1.56 9.68 13.31
CA VAL A 247 -0.66 8.52 13.34
C VAL A 247 -0.75 7.74 12.03
N GLY A 248 -1.95 7.36 11.62
CA GLY A 248 -2.20 6.67 10.34
C GLY A 248 -2.25 7.60 9.12
N GLY A 249 -1.88 8.86 9.27
CA GLY A 249 -1.91 9.87 8.23
C GLY A 249 -2.75 11.10 8.62
N VAL A 250 -2.99 12.00 7.66
CA VAL A 250 -3.85 13.17 7.87
C VAL A 250 -5.32 12.77 7.89
N TRP A 251 -6.05 13.22 8.89
CA TRP A 251 -7.49 13.01 8.96
C TRP A 251 -8.25 14.09 8.21
N ILE A 252 -9.16 13.68 7.35
CA ILE A 252 -10.00 14.56 6.54
C ILE A 252 -11.45 14.25 6.83
N ASP A 253 -12.15 15.19 7.47
CA ASP A 253 -13.60 15.14 7.67
C ASP A 253 -14.34 15.86 6.54
N THR A 254 -13.89 17.06 6.19
CA THR A 254 -14.62 17.99 5.31
C THR A 254 -13.69 18.70 4.33
N LEU A 255 -14.30 19.47 3.41
CA LEU A 255 -13.56 20.34 2.48
C LEU A 255 -12.61 21.32 3.22
N ALA A 256 -12.98 21.78 4.42
CA ALA A 256 -12.15 22.69 5.21
C ALA A 256 -10.78 22.09 5.57
N ASP A 257 -10.69 20.78 5.75
CA ASP A 257 -9.43 20.08 5.99
C ASP A 257 -8.53 20.13 4.75
N ILE A 258 -9.09 19.88 3.57
CA ILE A 258 -8.35 19.95 2.29
C ILE A 258 -7.94 21.39 1.97
N GLU A 259 -8.76 22.38 2.27
CA GLU A 259 -8.42 23.81 2.17
C GLU A 259 -7.19 24.14 3.01
N THR A 260 -7.15 23.63 4.25
CA THR A 260 -6.03 23.81 5.18
C THR A 260 -4.78 23.05 4.72
N VAL A 261 -4.91 21.78 4.34
CA VAL A 261 -3.77 20.96 3.85
C VAL A 261 -3.05 21.62 2.68
N PHE A 262 -3.79 22.25 1.76
CA PHE A 262 -3.24 22.89 0.58
C PHE A 262 -3.13 24.41 0.67
N ASP A 263 -3.26 24.99 1.87
CA ASP A 263 -3.09 26.45 2.03
C ASP A 263 -1.70 26.90 1.61
N GLY A 264 -1.65 27.95 0.79
CA GLY A 264 -0.39 28.48 0.22
C GLY A 264 0.34 27.53 -0.75
N ILE A 265 -0.29 26.44 -1.20
CA ILE A 265 0.27 25.48 -2.17
C ILE A 265 -0.48 25.58 -3.50
N ASP A 266 0.26 25.79 -4.59
CA ASP A 266 -0.27 25.86 -5.97
C ASP A 266 -0.62 24.44 -6.46
N ILE A 267 -1.87 24.01 -6.30
CA ILE A 267 -2.32 22.64 -6.60
C ILE A 267 -2.30 22.28 -8.09
N ASP A 268 -2.23 23.26 -8.98
CA ASP A 268 -2.08 23.05 -10.44
C ASP A 268 -0.61 22.90 -10.90
N LYS A 269 0.36 23.22 -10.03
CA LYS A 269 1.78 23.07 -10.31
C LYS A 269 2.40 21.80 -9.75
N ILE A 270 1.70 21.09 -8.87
CA ILE A 270 2.16 19.85 -8.27
C ILE A 270 1.28 18.66 -8.72
N SER A 271 1.84 17.46 -8.68
CA SER A 271 1.04 16.23 -8.89
C SER A 271 0.57 15.68 -7.56
N ILE A 272 -0.74 15.55 -7.37
CA ILE A 272 -1.35 15.08 -6.13
C ILE A 272 -1.67 13.59 -6.25
N ASN A 273 -1.09 12.75 -5.38
CA ASN A 273 -1.50 11.37 -5.24
C ASN A 273 -2.39 11.23 -3.99
N GLN A 274 -3.61 10.80 -4.21
CA GLN A 274 -4.53 10.38 -3.18
C GLN A 274 -4.34 8.88 -2.96
N THR A 275 -3.80 8.51 -1.82
CA THR A 275 -3.76 7.10 -1.41
C THR A 275 -5.16 6.66 -0.99
N GLY A 276 -5.58 5.50 -1.49
CA GLY A 276 -6.95 5.01 -1.28
C GLY A 276 -7.95 5.49 -2.33
N ASN A 277 -9.11 4.88 -2.30
CA ASN A 277 -10.22 5.11 -3.22
C ASN A 277 -11.33 5.89 -2.51
N SER A 278 -11.21 7.21 -2.46
CA SER A 278 -12.21 8.09 -1.84
C SER A 278 -12.76 9.10 -2.84
N ILE A 279 -14.01 8.89 -3.27
CA ILE A 279 -14.73 9.86 -4.12
C ILE A 279 -14.85 11.22 -3.40
N PRO A 280 -15.24 11.29 -2.11
CA PRO A 280 -15.33 12.58 -1.41
C PRO A 280 -14.02 13.37 -1.46
N VAL A 281 -12.87 12.76 -1.23
CA VAL A 281 -11.58 13.46 -1.25
C VAL A 281 -11.23 13.97 -2.65
N LEU A 282 -11.48 13.18 -3.70
CA LEU A 282 -11.31 13.64 -5.08
C LEU A 282 -12.21 14.85 -5.36
N CYS A 283 -13.47 14.80 -4.91
CA CYS A 283 -14.41 15.90 -5.04
C CYS A 283 -14.01 17.13 -4.24
N MET A 284 -13.42 16.97 -3.06
CA MET A 284 -12.89 18.08 -2.25
C MET A 284 -11.71 18.77 -2.96
N ILE A 285 -10.79 18.00 -3.57
CA ILE A 285 -9.69 18.57 -4.35
C ILE A 285 -10.22 19.35 -5.57
N ALA A 286 -11.23 18.80 -6.27
CA ALA A 286 -11.87 19.48 -7.38
C ALA A 286 -12.61 20.76 -6.92
N ALA A 287 -13.35 20.71 -5.80
CA ALA A 287 -14.02 21.85 -5.23
C ALA A 287 -13.05 22.95 -4.77
N LEU A 288 -11.90 22.57 -4.19
CA LEU A 288 -10.83 23.52 -3.84
C LEU A 288 -10.28 24.23 -5.09
N ALA A 289 -10.06 23.49 -6.20
CA ALA A 289 -9.60 24.09 -7.45
C ALA A 289 -10.63 25.10 -7.99
N GLU A 290 -11.90 24.74 -8.02
CA GLU A 290 -12.99 25.63 -8.45
C GLU A 290 -13.04 26.93 -7.61
N ARG A 291 -12.93 26.83 -6.28
CA ARG A 291 -12.89 27.98 -5.36
C ARG A 291 -11.70 28.91 -5.63
N ARG A 292 -10.58 28.34 -6.05
CA ARG A 292 -9.36 29.10 -6.42
C ARG A 292 -9.37 29.60 -7.86
N GLY A 293 -10.44 29.35 -8.62
CA GLY A 293 -10.55 29.71 -10.04
C GLY A 293 -9.57 28.93 -10.93
N ILE A 294 -9.15 27.74 -10.48
CA ILE A 294 -8.24 26.87 -11.23
C ILE A 294 -9.08 25.90 -12.08
N PRO A 295 -8.92 25.92 -13.42
CA PRO A 295 -9.59 24.97 -14.30
C PRO A 295 -9.21 23.53 -13.94
N LEU A 296 -10.20 22.62 -13.91
CA LEU A 296 -9.99 21.23 -13.52
C LEU A 296 -9.03 20.47 -14.44
N ASP A 297 -8.99 20.83 -15.72
CA ASP A 297 -8.08 20.26 -16.72
C ASP A 297 -6.60 20.61 -16.48
N ARG A 298 -6.30 21.58 -15.62
CA ARG A 298 -4.94 21.88 -15.17
C ARG A 298 -4.46 21.00 -14.04
N LEU A 299 -5.36 20.40 -13.27
CA LEU A 299 -5.01 19.51 -12.16
C LEU A 299 -4.34 18.25 -12.69
N SER A 300 -3.26 17.84 -12.05
CA SER A 300 -2.59 16.58 -12.31
C SER A 300 -2.45 15.76 -11.04
N GLY A 301 -2.78 14.49 -11.13
CA GLY A 301 -2.77 13.65 -9.93
C GLY A 301 -3.03 12.18 -10.24
N THR A 302 -3.28 11.44 -9.18
CA THR A 302 -3.56 10.01 -9.21
C THR A 302 -4.49 9.65 -8.07
N ILE A 303 -5.42 8.75 -8.29
CA ILE A 303 -6.20 8.08 -7.25
C ILE A 303 -5.99 6.57 -7.34
N GLN A 304 -5.83 5.90 -6.21
CA GLN A 304 -5.73 4.45 -6.14
C GLN A 304 -7.14 3.83 -6.28
N ASN A 305 -7.64 3.82 -7.50
CA ASN A 305 -8.95 3.33 -7.88
C ASN A 305 -8.79 2.18 -8.87
N TYR A 306 -9.30 1.00 -8.55
CA TYR A 306 -9.30 -0.17 -9.43
C TYR A 306 -10.38 -1.17 -9.00
N VAL A 307 -10.89 -1.93 -9.97
CA VAL A 307 -11.92 -2.94 -9.72
C VAL A 307 -11.30 -4.20 -9.14
N LEU A 308 -11.90 -4.70 -8.07
CA LEU A 308 -11.47 -5.93 -7.42
C LEU A 308 -12.03 -7.16 -8.16
N PRO A 309 -11.22 -8.23 -8.35
CA PRO A 309 -11.64 -9.39 -9.12
C PRO A 309 -12.85 -10.15 -8.58
N TRP A 310 -13.09 -10.08 -7.28
CA TRP A 310 -14.25 -10.71 -6.61
C TRP A 310 -15.51 -9.87 -6.64
N GLY A 311 -15.46 -8.76 -7.36
CA GLY A 311 -16.56 -7.83 -7.53
C GLY A 311 -16.77 -6.92 -6.35
N ASP A 312 -17.53 -5.86 -6.61
CA ASP A 312 -17.96 -4.97 -5.57
C ASP A 312 -19.07 -5.59 -4.76
N PRO A 313 -19.21 -5.17 -3.51
CA PRO A 313 -20.40 -5.48 -2.77
C PRO A 313 -21.67 -5.11 -3.56
N PRO A 314 -22.72 -5.94 -3.51
CA PRO A 314 -23.90 -5.81 -4.39
C PRO A 314 -24.55 -4.43 -4.42
N HIS A 315 -24.38 -3.63 -3.36
CA HIS A 315 -24.97 -2.31 -3.23
C HIS A 315 -24.11 -1.17 -3.81
N LEU A 316 -22.80 -1.38 -4.02
CA LEU A 316 -21.96 -0.47 -4.82
C LEU A 316 -22.00 -0.83 -6.31
N ARG A 317 -22.30 -2.11 -6.62
CA ARG A 317 -22.50 -2.65 -7.98
C ARG A 317 -21.39 -2.34 -8.98
N GLY A 318 -20.14 -2.24 -8.53
CA GLY A 318 -18.99 -1.93 -9.39
C GLY A 318 -19.01 -0.55 -10.03
N ASN A 319 -20.00 0.27 -9.70
CA ASN A 319 -20.26 1.49 -10.44
C ASN A 319 -19.34 2.63 -10.05
N HIS A 320 -18.99 2.77 -8.78
CA HIS A 320 -18.24 3.93 -8.31
C HIS A 320 -16.80 3.98 -8.83
N TYR A 321 -16.16 2.85 -9.10
CA TYR A 321 -14.85 2.82 -9.74
C TYR A 321 -14.93 3.39 -11.16
N VAL A 322 -15.96 2.99 -11.91
CA VAL A 322 -16.19 3.47 -13.27
C VAL A 322 -16.70 4.91 -13.25
N ASP A 323 -17.47 5.32 -12.23
CA ASP A 323 -17.91 6.71 -12.06
C ASP A 323 -16.71 7.67 -12.00
N ILE A 324 -15.63 7.28 -11.28
CA ILE A 324 -14.39 8.05 -11.23
C ILE A 324 -13.71 8.09 -12.60
N ILE A 325 -13.69 6.95 -13.33
CA ILE A 325 -13.11 6.86 -14.68
C ILE A 325 -13.83 7.83 -15.62
N GLU A 326 -15.15 7.79 -15.66
CA GLU A 326 -15.98 8.66 -16.51
C GLU A 326 -15.81 10.14 -16.17
N PHE A 327 -15.83 10.47 -14.89
CA PHE A 327 -15.66 11.83 -14.43
C PHE A 327 -14.27 12.38 -14.80
N CYS A 328 -13.20 11.64 -14.49
CA CYS A 328 -11.86 12.08 -14.80
C CYS A 328 -11.59 12.16 -16.31
N ALA A 329 -12.13 11.23 -17.09
CA ALA A 329 -11.98 11.28 -18.55
C ALA A 329 -12.56 12.56 -19.14
N ARG A 330 -13.63 13.09 -18.55
CA ARG A 330 -14.33 14.28 -19.01
C ARG A 330 -13.77 15.57 -18.41
N GLU A 331 -13.56 15.61 -17.08
CA GLU A 331 -13.30 16.85 -16.35
C GLU A 331 -11.85 16.98 -15.85
N LEU A 332 -11.13 15.85 -15.67
CA LEU A 332 -9.76 15.81 -15.16
C LEU A 332 -8.79 15.07 -16.12
N PRO A 333 -8.63 15.51 -17.36
CA PRO A 333 -7.92 14.74 -18.41
C PRO A 333 -6.44 14.50 -18.11
N ARG A 334 -5.86 15.17 -17.12
CA ARG A 334 -4.47 14.98 -16.67
C ARG A 334 -4.37 14.14 -15.38
N TRP A 335 -5.50 13.68 -14.83
CA TRP A 335 -5.56 12.85 -13.63
C TRP A 335 -5.53 11.36 -13.99
N ASN A 336 -4.65 10.60 -13.36
CA ASN A 336 -4.70 9.15 -13.46
C ASN A 336 -5.84 8.65 -12.56
N HIS A 337 -6.97 8.35 -13.18
CA HIS A 337 -8.19 7.91 -12.50
C HIS A 337 -8.09 6.51 -11.90
N THR A 338 -7.04 5.78 -12.26
CA THR A 338 -6.79 4.42 -11.80
C THR A 338 -5.31 4.27 -11.50
N SER A 339 -4.99 3.71 -10.35
CA SER A 339 -3.64 3.28 -10.00
C SER A 339 -3.73 1.94 -9.28
N ILE A 340 -3.50 0.87 -10.02
CA ILE A 340 -3.56 -0.51 -9.53
C ILE A 340 -2.36 -0.73 -8.63
N SER A 341 -2.63 -0.98 -7.33
CA SER A 341 -1.57 -1.15 -6.34
C SER A 341 -1.30 -2.62 -6.08
N VAL A 342 -0.16 -3.11 -6.54
CA VAL A 342 0.40 -4.42 -6.18
C VAL A 342 1.66 -4.29 -5.32
N ARG A 343 2.02 -3.07 -4.95
CA ARG A 343 3.18 -2.77 -4.11
C ARG A 343 3.14 -3.52 -2.79
N ASN A 344 2.04 -3.42 -2.05
CA ASN A 344 1.92 -4.06 -0.74
C ASN A 344 1.99 -5.59 -0.83
N THR A 345 1.45 -6.16 -1.90
CA THR A 345 1.54 -7.60 -2.16
C THR A 345 2.99 -8.00 -2.47
N ARG A 346 3.74 -7.21 -3.24
CA ARG A 346 5.17 -7.48 -3.51
C ARG A 346 6.01 -7.47 -2.23
N GLU A 347 5.71 -6.59 -1.30
CA GLU A 347 6.42 -6.53 0.01
C GLU A 347 6.23 -7.78 0.86
N THR A 348 5.25 -8.62 0.60
CA THR A 348 5.15 -9.91 1.28
C THR A 348 6.24 -10.90 0.85
N GLY A 349 6.85 -10.69 -0.31
CA GLY A 349 7.89 -11.57 -0.84
C GLY A 349 7.47 -12.39 -2.04
N ILE A 350 6.28 -12.12 -2.64
CA ILE A 350 5.92 -12.71 -3.93
C ILE A 350 6.98 -12.37 -4.98
N SER A 351 7.09 -13.20 -6.00
CA SER A 351 8.06 -13.04 -7.08
C SER A 351 7.77 -11.81 -7.96
N ALA A 352 8.75 -11.33 -8.70
CA ALA A 352 8.60 -10.29 -9.70
C ALA A 352 7.53 -10.66 -10.75
N ALA A 353 7.51 -11.93 -11.18
CA ALA A 353 6.50 -12.43 -12.11
C ALA A 353 5.07 -12.44 -11.52
N GLN A 354 4.93 -12.78 -10.24
CA GLN A 354 3.64 -12.70 -9.53
C GLN A 354 3.16 -11.25 -9.39
N GLU A 355 4.06 -10.30 -9.08
CA GLU A 355 3.71 -8.86 -9.03
C GLU A 355 3.13 -8.39 -10.38
N ILE A 356 3.78 -8.74 -11.49
CA ILE A 356 3.29 -8.42 -12.84
C ILE A 356 1.94 -9.07 -13.08
N ALA A 357 1.82 -10.39 -12.89
CA ALA A 357 0.60 -11.13 -13.19
C ALA A 357 -0.60 -10.63 -12.39
N PHE A 358 -0.42 -10.36 -11.08
CA PHE A 358 -1.48 -9.85 -10.23
C PHE A 358 -1.93 -8.44 -10.64
N GLY A 359 -0.97 -7.59 -11.03
CA GLY A 359 -1.27 -6.26 -11.54
C GLY A 359 -2.03 -6.31 -12.87
N LEU A 360 -1.58 -7.12 -13.82
CA LEU A 360 -2.25 -7.30 -15.11
C LEU A 360 -3.65 -7.88 -14.94
N PHE A 361 -3.82 -8.87 -14.06
CA PHE A 361 -5.11 -9.48 -13.76
C PHE A 361 -6.12 -8.44 -13.23
N GLN A 362 -5.74 -7.61 -12.27
CA GLN A 362 -6.56 -6.52 -11.78
C GLN A 362 -6.82 -5.46 -12.86
N GLY A 363 -5.85 -5.23 -13.75
CA GLY A 363 -5.98 -4.37 -14.92
C GLY A 363 -7.07 -4.86 -15.87
N VAL A 364 -7.11 -6.16 -16.15
CA VAL A 364 -8.15 -6.79 -16.99
C VAL A 364 -9.54 -6.52 -16.43
N TYR A 365 -9.76 -6.75 -15.14
CA TYR A 365 -11.07 -6.49 -14.51
C TYR A 365 -11.47 -5.02 -14.57
N THR A 366 -10.53 -4.11 -14.33
CA THR A 366 -10.79 -2.66 -14.42
C THR A 366 -11.16 -2.22 -15.84
N ILE A 367 -10.45 -2.72 -16.86
CA ILE A 367 -10.74 -2.44 -18.26
C ILE A 367 -12.11 -3.00 -18.65
N GLN A 368 -12.40 -4.24 -18.29
CA GLN A 368 -13.69 -4.88 -18.59
C GLN A 368 -14.86 -4.14 -17.95
N ALA A 369 -14.71 -3.68 -16.71
CA ALA A 369 -15.73 -2.89 -16.02
C ALA A 369 -16.02 -1.57 -16.77
N ALA A 370 -14.99 -0.84 -17.20
CA ALA A 370 -15.18 0.40 -17.97
C ALA A 370 -15.81 0.14 -19.35
N LEU A 371 -15.36 -0.90 -20.06
CA LEU A 371 -15.92 -1.29 -21.36
C LEU A 371 -17.39 -1.71 -21.25
N SER A 372 -17.77 -2.45 -20.18
CA SER A 372 -19.16 -2.88 -19.95
C SER A 372 -20.12 -1.70 -19.71
N ARG A 373 -19.60 -0.55 -19.26
CA ARG A 373 -20.31 0.72 -19.14
C ARG A 373 -20.33 1.54 -20.45
N GLY A 374 -19.72 1.02 -21.53
CA GLY A 374 -19.66 1.69 -22.83
C GLY A 374 -18.56 2.75 -22.95
N VAL A 375 -17.63 2.82 -22.00
CA VAL A 375 -16.49 3.76 -22.09
C VAL A 375 -15.46 3.19 -23.05
N ALA A 376 -15.15 3.90 -24.14
CA ALA A 376 -14.21 3.43 -25.16
C ALA A 376 -12.79 3.34 -24.60
N ILE A 377 -12.04 2.27 -24.99
CA ILE A 377 -10.70 1.98 -24.45
C ILE A 377 -9.74 3.17 -24.57
N ASP A 378 -9.67 3.83 -25.72
CA ASP A 378 -8.75 4.95 -25.97
C ASP A 378 -9.15 6.24 -25.23
N THR A 379 -10.33 6.29 -24.60
CA THR A 379 -10.77 7.42 -23.77
C THR A 379 -10.16 7.36 -22.38
N PHE A 380 -10.03 6.17 -21.79
CA PHE A 380 -9.59 6.03 -20.41
C PHE A 380 -8.22 5.35 -20.24
N ALA A 381 -7.85 4.41 -21.12
CA ALA A 381 -6.62 3.65 -20.98
C ALA A 381 -5.35 4.52 -20.91
N PRO A 382 -5.25 5.70 -21.57
CA PRO A 382 -4.10 6.60 -21.41
C PRO A 382 -3.85 7.08 -19.98
N ARG A 383 -4.80 6.91 -19.07
CA ARG A 383 -4.74 7.32 -17.66
C ARG A 383 -4.82 6.17 -16.66
N LEU A 384 -4.75 4.94 -17.15
CA LEU A 384 -4.46 3.78 -16.29
C LEU A 384 -3.01 3.86 -15.82
N SER A 385 -2.79 3.59 -14.56
CA SER A 385 -1.47 3.58 -13.94
C SER A 385 -1.35 2.46 -12.91
N PHE A 386 -0.13 2.21 -12.48
CA PHE A 386 0.19 1.18 -11.49
C PHE A 386 1.00 1.77 -10.35
N PHE A 387 0.92 1.12 -9.19
CA PHE A 387 1.76 1.39 -8.04
C PHE A 387 2.54 0.12 -7.71
N LEU A 388 3.85 0.17 -7.96
CA LEU A 388 4.77 -0.96 -7.91
C LEU A 388 5.80 -0.77 -6.80
N ASN A 389 6.45 -1.86 -6.43
CA ASN A 389 7.54 -1.88 -5.47
C ASN A 389 8.91 -1.95 -6.17
N ALA A 390 9.98 -1.57 -5.47
CA ALA A 390 11.36 -1.87 -5.84
C ALA A 390 12.10 -2.45 -4.63
N GLU A 391 12.71 -3.62 -4.81
CA GLU A 391 13.47 -4.34 -3.80
C GLU A 391 14.98 -4.37 -4.09
N SER A 392 15.72 -5.14 -3.30
CA SER A 392 17.18 -5.13 -3.31
C SER A 392 17.81 -5.90 -4.49
N ASP A 393 17.07 -6.77 -5.19
CA ASP A 393 17.58 -7.48 -6.36
C ASP A 393 17.59 -6.56 -7.59
N PHE A 394 18.69 -5.84 -7.73
CA PHE A 394 18.86 -4.76 -8.69
C PHE A 394 18.55 -5.17 -10.14
N LEU A 395 19.09 -6.32 -10.57
CA LEU A 395 18.92 -6.80 -11.95
C LEU A 395 17.50 -7.29 -12.21
N GLU A 396 16.93 -8.03 -11.26
CA GLU A 396 15.56 -8.51 -11.35
C GLU A 396 14.56 -7.35 -11.40
N GLU A 397 14.74 -6.31 -10.58
CA GLU A 397 13.83 -5.17 -10.54
C GLU A 397 13.84 -4.37 -11.85
N ILE A 398 15.01 -4.15 -12.46
CA ILE A 398 15.11 -3.52 -13.78
C ILE A 398 14.35 -4.35 -14.83
N ALA A 399 14.62 -5.65 -14.87
CA ALA A 399 13.98 -6.57 -15.82
C ALA A 399 12.45 -6.64 -15.61
N LYS A 400 11.99 -6.65 -14.37
CA LYS A 400 10.57 -6.63 -14.00
C LYS A 400 9.82 -5.44 -14.62
N PHE A 401 10.32 -4.22 -14.45
CA PHE A 401 9.67 -3.04 -15.01
C PHE A 401 9.62 -3.06 -16.53
N ARG A 402 10.66 -3.59 -17.18
CA ARG A 402 10.73 -3.76 -18.63
C ARG A 402 9.72 -4.81 -19.10
N ALA A 403 9.67 -5.96 -18.45
CA ALA A 403 8.73 -7.05 -18.75
C ALA A 403 7.28 -6.58 -18.61
N MET A 404 6.94 -5.87 -17.55
CA MET A 404 5.60 -5.39 -17.31
C MET A 404 5.14 -4.37 -18.36
N ARG A 405 6.03 -3.44 -18.79
CA ARG A 405 5.69 -2.49 -19.86
C ARG A 405 5.36 -3.20 -21.17
N ARG A 406 6.17 -4.16 -21.55
CA ARG A 406 5.98 -4.94 -22.79
C ARG A 406 4.71 -5.78 -22.75
N ALA A 407 4.50 -6.50 -21.65
CA ALA A 407 3.29 -7.31 -21.45
C ALA A 407 2.01 -6.46 -21.46
N TRP A 408 2.02 -5.30 -20.78
CA TRP A 408 0.90 -4.36 -20.78
C TRP A 408 0.60 -3.82 -22.17
N ALA A 409 1.61 -3.36 -22.89
CA ALA A 409 1.43 -2.79 -24.22
C ALA A 409 0.80 -3.80 -25.19
N ARG A 410 1.30 -5.04 -25.19
CA ARG A 410 0.74 -6.14 -25.98
C ARG A 410 -0.71 -6.42 -25.59
N MET A 411 -1.00 -6.54 -24.31
CA MET A 411 -2.35 -6.79 -23.80
C MET A 411 -3.33 -5.72 -24.28
N LEU A 412 -3.01 -4.43 -24.16
CA LEU A 412 -3.89 -3.35 -24.58
C LEU A 412 -4.11 -3.35 -26.10
N ARG A 413 -3.07 -3.58 -26.89
CA ARG A 413 -3.12 -3.59 -28.35
C ARG A 413 -3.84 -4.83 -28.87
N GLU A 414 -3.42 -6.00 -28.45
CA GLU A 414 -3.81 -7.27 -29.07
C GLU A 414 -5.13 -7.80 -28.51
N ARG A 415 -5.35 -7.67 -27.21
CA ARG A 415 -6.53 -8.21 -26.55
C ARG A 415 -7.68 -7.19 -26.47
N PHE A 416 -7.40 -5.93 -26.15
CA PHE A 416 -8.42 -4.90 -25.97
C PHE A 416 -8.58 -3.97 -27.17
N GLY A 417 -7.77 -4.13 -28.22
CA GLY A 417 -7.91 -3.41 -29.48
C GLY A 417 -7.65 -1.92 -29.39
N ALA A 418 -6.84 -1.47 -28.42
CA ALA A 418 -6.43 -0.07 -28.30
C ALA A 418 -5.71 0.40 -29.56
N LYS A 419 -6.14 1.52 -30.14
CA LYS A 419 -5.59 2.07 -31.38
C LYS A 419 -4.59 3.19 -31.13
N ASP A 420 -4.79 3.97 -30.07
CA ASP A 420 -3.87 5.03 -29.67
C ASP A 420 -2.68 4.42 -28.91
N ASP A 421 -1.47 4.72 -29.38
CA ASP A 421 -0.22 4.31 -28.69
C ASP A 421 -0.17 4.77 -27.22
N ARG A 422 -0.79 5.92 -26.92
CA ARG A 422 -0.87 6.43 -25.56
C ARG A 422 -1.67 5.53 -24.63
N SER A 423 -2.61 4.76 -25.14
CA SER A 423 -3.38 3.76 -24.40
C SER A 423 -2.54 2.56 -23.99
N CYS A 424 -1.50 2.24 -24.76
CA CYS A 424 -0.61 1.12 -24.52
C CYS A 424 0.55 1.44 -23.57
N LEU A 425 0.70 2.70 -23.14
CA LEU A 425 1.76 3.10 -22.23
C LEU A 425 1.50 2.61 -20.80
N LEU A 426 2.42 1.85 -20.24
CA LEU A 426 2.39 1.53 -18.81
C LEU A 426 2.91 2.73 -18.01
N ARG A 427 2.03 3.41 -17.31
CA ARG A 427 2.37 4.47 -16.35
C ARG A 427 2.48 3.86 -14.97
N PHE A 428 3.54 4.15 -14.23
CA PHE A 428 3.66 3.63 -12.88
C PHE A 428 4.44 4.55 -11.93
N HIS A 429 4.02 4.49 -10.69
CA HIS A 429 4.73 4.99 -9.54
C HIS A 429 5.48 3.83 -8.89
N VAL A 430 6.69 4.08 -8.39
CA VAL A 430 7.44 3.13 -7.56
C VAL A 430 7.66 3.73 -6.19
N GLN A 431 7.44 2.92 -5.17
CA GLN A 431 7.95 3.18 -3.82
C GLN A 431 9.00 2.12 -3.51
N THR A 432 10.11 2.53 -2.93
CA THR A 432 11.13 1.58 -2.45
C THR A 432 10.56 0.68 -1.36
N SER A 433 11.05 -0.55 -1.25
CA SER A 433 10.53 -1.53 -0.29
C SER A 433 10.75 -1.11 1.15
N GLY A 434 9.68 -1.00 1.93
CA GLY A 434 9.75 -0.76 3.37
C GLY A 434 10.12 -2.01 4.16
N VAL A 435 9.64 -3.17 3.73
CA VAL A 435 9.92 -4.45 4.40
C VAL A 435 11.39 -4.89 4.30
N SER A 436 12.15 -4.29 3.40
CA SER A 436 13.61 -4.50 3.29
C SER A 436 14.41 -3.63 4.25
N LEU A 437 13.78 -2.64 4.89
CA LEU A 437 14.41 -1.77 5.87
C LEU A 437 14.31 -2.40 7.25
N THR A 438 15.38 -2.26 8.04
CA THR A 438 15.51 -2.95 9.32
C THR A 438 15.62 -1.96 10.47
N GLU A 439 15.16 -2.37 11.66
CA GLU A 439 15.36 -1.62 12.90
C GLU A 439 16.85 -1.65 13.31
N GLN A 440 17.54 -2.76 12.99
CA GLN A 440 18.94 -2.94 13.25
C GLN A 440 19.79 -2.11 12.27
N GLN A 441 20.73 -1.35 12.79
CA GLN A 441 21.65 -0.51 12.00
C GLN A 441 20.89 0.40 11.01
N PRO A 442 20.01 1.29 11.45
CA PRO A 442 19.05 2.00 10.57
C PRO A 442 19.73 2.87 9.50
N LEU A 443 20.94 3.37 9.71
CA LEU A 443 21.67 4.11 8.67
C LEU A 443 22.03 3.27 7.45
N VAL A 444 22.16 1.95 7.59
CA VAL A 444 22.34 1.04 6.45
C VAL A 444 21.12 1.03 5.52
N ASN A 445 19.95 1.42 6.04
CA ASN A 445 18.74 1.57 5.23
C ASN A 445 18.87 2.66 4.14
N LEU A 446 19.73 3.68 4.33
CA LEU A 446 20.02 4.67 3.27
C LEU A 446 20.63 3.98 2.04
N VAL A 447 21.55 3.04 2.25
CA VAL A 447 22.16 2.28 1.16
C VAL A 447 21.14 1.39 0.46
N ARG A 448 20.29 0.69 1.23
CA ARG A 448 19.22 -0.15 0.67
C ARG A 448 18.25 0.68 -0.16
N ALA A 449 17.71 1.75 0.41
CA ALA A 449 16.79 2.65 -0.26
C ALA A 449 17.39 3.29 -1.53
N THR A 450 18.69 3.59 -1.53
CA THR A 450 19.41 4.10 -2.71
C THR A 450 19.45 3.05 -3.83
N LEU A 451 19.78 1.80 -3.52
CA LEU A 451 19.79 0.71 -4.51
C LEU A 451 18.39 0.45 -5.09
N HIS A 452 17.36 0.42 -4.25
CA HIS A 452 15.98 0.28 -4.71
C HIS A 452 15.58 1.43 -5.64
N ALA A 453 15.90 2.67 -5.25
CA ALA A 453 15.60 3.85 -6.05
C ALA A 453 16.35 3.85 -7.39
N LEU A 454 17.62 3.43 -7.38
CA LEU A 454 18.42 3.31 -8.59
C LEU A 454 17.87 2.25 -9.54
N ALA A 455 17.42 1.10 -9.02
CA ALA A 455 16.76 0.05 -9.81
C ALA A 455 15.45 0.57 -10.45
N ALA A 456 14.63 1.30 -9.69
CA ALA A 456 13.40 1.91 -10.19
C ALA A 456 13.68 2.92 -11.31
N VAL A 457 14.70 3.76 -11.16
CA VAL A 457 15.12 4.73 -12.18
C VAL A 457 15.67 4.01 -13.41
N ALA A 458 16.56 3.05 -13.24
CA ALA A 458 17.07 2.21 -14.33
C ALA A 458 15.94 1.47 -15.07
N GLY A 459 14.92 1.05 -14.32
CA GLY A 459 13.69 0.46 -14.85
C GLY A 459 12.71 1.44 -15.50
N GLY A 460 12.95 2.76 -15.45
CA GLY A 460 12.18 3.78 -16.17
C GLY A 460 10.91 4.25 -15.44
N ALA A 461 10.91 4.34 -14.11
CA ALA A 461 9.79 4.85 -13.31
C ALA A 461 9.46 6.32 -13.64
N GLN A 462 8.17 6.68 -13.73
CA GLN A 462 7.74 8.06 -13.99
C GLN A 462 7.50 8.85 -12.70
N SER A 463 7.39 8.17 -11.57
CA SER A 463 7.22 8.77 -10.25
C SER A 463 7.87 7.86 -9.22
N LEU A 464 8.55 8.42 -8.23
CA LEU A 464 9.32 7.69 -7.25
C LEU A 464 9.12 8.25 -5.84
N SER A 465 8.92 7.34 -4.90
CA SER A 465 8.97 7.59 -3.46
C SER A 465 10.07 6.73 -2.85
N VAL A 466 10.98 7.36 -2.13
CA VAL A 466 12.04 6.67 -1.41
C VAL A 466 11.68 6.65 0.07
N ASN A 467 11.59 5.46 0.65
CA ASN A 467 11.33 5.32 2.08
C ASN A 467 12.48 5.91 2.88
N ALA A 468 12.16 6.59 3.95
CA ALA A 468 13.13 7.15 4.86
C ALA A 468 13.86 6.04 5.64
N PHE A 469 15.09 6.28 6.07
CA PHE A 469 15.91 5.26 6.74
C PHE A 469 15.34 4.81 8.09
N ASP A 470 14.50 5.66 8.69
CA ASP A 470 13.81 5.43 9.97
C ASP A 470 12.42 4.78 9.82
N GLU A 471 12.05 4.36 8.62
CA GLU A 471 10.74 3.73 8.30
C GLU A 471 10.40 2.53 9.21
N ALA A 472 11.41 1.75 9.59
CA ALA A 472 11.23 0.60 10.48
C ALA A 472 11.13 0.99 11.98
N LEU A 473 11.32 2.26 12.32
CA LEU A 473 11.37 2.76 13.71
C LEU A 473 10.14 3.57 14.08
N ALA A 474 9.69 4.47 13.19
CA ALA A 474 8.62 5.42 13.47
C ALA A 474 8.14 6.13 12.20
N ILE A 475 7.18 7.05 12.37
CA ILE A 475 6.80 8.00 11.32
C ILE A 475 8.02 8.85 10.96
N PRO A 476 8.36 8.97 9.65
CA PRO A 476 9.55 9.69 9.21
C PRO A 476 9.62 11.14 9.68
N THR A 477 10.81 11.55 10.12
CA THR A 477 11.11 12.93 10.52
C THR A 477 11.30 13.85 9.30
N PRO A 478 11.24 15.19 9.44
CA PRO A 478 11.63 16.11 8.36
C PRO A 478 13.05 15.85 7.84
N PHE A 479 13.97 15.49 8.74
CA PHE A 479 15.34 15.19 8.39
C PHE A 479 15.46 13.93 7.54
N SER A 480 14.90 12.82 7.97
CA SER A 480 14.95 11.55 7.24
C SER A 480 14.23 11.63 5.89
N GLN A 481 13.10 12.34 5.80
CA GLN A 481 12.41 12.62 4.54
C GLN A 481 13.25 13.50 3.61
N THR A 482 13.99 14.47 4.16
CA THR A 482 14.92 15.27 3.35
C THR A 482 16.03 14.41 2.77
N LEU A 483 16.62 13.51 3.54
CA LEU A 483 17.62 12.56 3.04
C LEU A 483 17.06 11.67 1.92
N ALA A 484 15.82 11.20 2.05
CA ALA A 484 15.17 10.43 1.01
C ALA A 484 14.94 11.25 -0.30
N ILE A 485 14.68 12.56 -0.19
CA ILE A 485 14.64 13.46 -1.36
C ILE A 485 16.06 13.67 -1.93
N ARG A 486 17.07 13.87 -1.08
CA ARG A 486 18.48 14.01 -1.53
C ARG A 486 18.96 12.77 -2.25
N THR A 487 18.61 11.57 -1.78
CA THR A 487 18.89 10.30 -2.49
C THR A 487 18.41 10.36 -3.93
N GLN A 488 17.18 10.82 -4.17
CA GLN A 488 16.65 10.96 -5.53
C GLN A 488 17.39 12.03 -6.34
N GLN A 489 17.79 13.14 -5.70
CA GLN A 489 18.54 14.21 -6.36
C GLN A 489 19.95 13.77 -6.75
N VAL A 490 20.67 13.04 -5.89
CA VAL A 490 21.98 12.45 -6.21
C VAL A 490 21.87 11.51 -7.41
N ILE A 491 20.88 10.61 -7.42
CA ILE A 491 20.63 9.72 -8.56
C ILE A 491 20.32 10.53 -9.82
N ALA A 492 19.52 11.59 -9.73
CA ALA A 492 19.10 12.37 -10.87
C ALA A 492 20.21 13.25 -11.47
N LEU A 493 21.09 13.80 -10.64
CA LEU A 493 21.99 14.89 -11.01
C LEU A 493 23.47 14.48 -11.06
N GLU A 494 23.89 13.55 -10.18
CA GLU A 494 25.30 13.18 -10.00
C GLU A 494 25.65 11.85 -10.66
N SER A 495 24.75 10.84 -10.62
CA SER A 495 25.07 9.48 -11.09
C SER A 495 25.27 9.33 -12.61
N GLY A 496 24.79 10.28 -13.40
CA GLY A 496 24.83 10.22 -14.86
C GLY A 496 23.75 9.32 -15.50
N ILE A 497 23.00 8.51 -14.74
CA ILE A 497 22.05 7.54 -15.28
C ILE A 497 20.92 8.19 -16.11
N THR A 498 20.62 9.45 -15.87
CA THR A 498 19.58 10.19 -16.60
C THR A 498 20.05 10.79 -17.92
N ARG A 499 21.34 10.62 -18.26
CA ARG A 499 21.94 11.19 -19.50
C ARG A 499 21.69 10.32 -20.72
N VAL A 500 21.40 9.03 -20.52
CA VAL A 500 21.10 8.06 -21.57
C VAL A 500 19.71 7.46 -21.32
N VAL A 501 18.97 7.19 -22.39
CA VAL A 501 17.68 6.52 -22.29
C VAL A 501 17.90 5.01 -22.27
N ASP A 502 17.34 4.33 -21.28
CA ASP A 502 17.44 2.88 -21.11
C ASP A 502 18.89 2.35 -21.18
N PRO A 503 19.76 2.75 -20.24
CA PRO A 503 21.19 2.43 -20.32
C PRO A 503 21.50 0.92 -20.20
N PHE A 504 20.54 0.12 -19.73
CA PHE A 504 20.66 -1.34 -19.62
C PHE A 504 20.04 -2.10 -20.80
N GLY A 505 19.41 -1.39 -21.74
CA GLY A 505 18.79 -2.01 -22.93
C GLY A 505 19.81 -2.68 -23.82
N GLY A 506 19.57 -3.94 -24.18
CA GLY A 506 20.47 -4.77 -24.97
C GLY A 506 21.54 -5.50 -24.17
N ALA A 507 21.65 -5.31 -22.84
CA ALA A 507 22.47 -6.14 -21.99
C ALA A 507 21.91 -7.57 -21.92
N TYR A 508 22.68 -8.57 -22.33
CA TYR A 508 22.22 -9.96 -22.44
C TYR A 508 21.53 -10.47 -21.18
N CYS A 509 22.10 -10.21 -20.01
CA CYS A 509 21.51 -10.59 -18.72
C CYS A 509 20.14 -9.95 -18.51
N ILE A 510 20.02 -8.63 -18.75
CA ILE A 510 18.77 -7.90 -18.53
C ILE A 510 17.68 -8.38 -19.49
N GLU A 511 18.01 -8.59 -20.77
CA GLU A 511 17.03 -9.06 -21.74
C GLU A 511 16.61 -10.51 -21.46
N ALA A 512 17.53 -11.39 -21.03
CA ALA A 512 17.22 -12.76 -20.63
C ALA A 512 16.30 -12.79 -19.42
N LEU A 513 16.59 -12.01 -18.39
CA LEU A 513 15.71 -11.86 -17.21
C LEU A 513 14.35 -11.25 -17.57
N THR A 514 14.33 -10.24 -18.46
CA THR A 514 13.10 -9.62 -18.94
C THR A 514 12.19 -10.66 -19.61
N ASN A 515 12.75 -11.50 -20.48
CA ASN A 515 12.01 -12.55 -21.18
C ASN A 515 11.50 -13.63 -20.22
N GLU A 516 12.33 -14.08 -19.28
CA GLU A 516 11.97 -15.11 -18.31
C GLU A 516 10.87 -14.62 -17.36
N ILE A 517 11.00 -13.40 -16.83
CA ILE A 517 9.98 -12.81 -15.94
C ILE A 517 8.66 -12.62 -16.67
N GLU A 518 8.68 -12.11 -17.93
CA GLU A 518 7.46 -11.96 -18.74
C GLU A 518 6.79 -13.32 -18.98
N SER A 519 7.56 -14.33 -19.36
CA SER A 519 7.06 -15.69 -19.61
C SER A 519 6.38 -16.27 -18.36
N ARG A 520 7.03 -16.20 -17.21
CA ARG A 520 6.44 -16.65 -15.94
C ARG A 520 5.20 -15.85 -15.58
N ALA A 521 5.20 -14.54 -15.78
CA ALA A 521 4.05 -13.69 -15.50
C ALA A 521 2.84 -14.04 -16.39
N GLN A 522 3.06 -14.31 -17.67
CA GLN A 522 2.00 -14.76 -18.59
C GLN A 522 1.41 -16.12 -18.19
N ALA A 523 2.24 -17.07 -17.77
CA ALA A 523 1.78 -18.36 -17.27
C ALA A 523 0.90 -18.22 -16.01
N ILE A 524 1.31 -17.36 -15.05
CA ILE A 524 0.54 -17.07 -13.85
C ILE A 524 -0.76 -16.35 -14.21
N LEU A 525 -0.73 -15.37 -15.13
CA LEU A 525 -1.93 -14.67 -15.58
C LEU A 525 -2.94 -15.62 -16.21
N ALA A 526 -2.48 -16.52 -17.09
CA ALA A 526 -3.32 -17.53 -17.71
C ALA A 526 -3.96 -18.47 -16.67
N HIS A 527 -3.19 -18.85 -15.62
CA HIS A 527 -3.71 -19.63 -14.52
C HIS A 527 -4.80 -18.88 -13.73
N LEU A 528 -4.59 -17.62 -13.40
CA LEU A 528 -5.60 -16.79 -12.74
C LEU A 528 -6.87 -16.63 -13.57
N GLU A 529 -6.75 -16.48 -14.88
CA GLU A 529 -7.87 -16.34 -15.81
C GLU A 529 -8.65 -17.64 -16.05
N SER A 530 -8.08 -18.79 -15.72
CA SER A 530 -8.79 -20.08 -15.74
C SER A 530 -9.75 -20.27 -14.56
N MET A 531 -9.72 -19.38 -13.57
CA MET A 531 -10.52 -19.41 -12.36
C MET A 531 -11.63 -18.34 -12.39
N ASP A 532 -12.68 -18.54 -11.59
CA ASP A 532 -13.54 -17.40 -11.27
C ASP A 532 -12.84 -16.36 -10.39
N GLY A 533 -13.37 -15.13 -10.36
CA GLY A 533 -12.72 -14.03 -9.65
C GLY A 533 -12.48 -14.28 -8.16
N ALA A 534 -13.38 -15.02 -7.49
CA ALA A 534 -13.25 -15.34 -6.07
C ALA A 534 -12.18 -16.42 -5.83
N GLN A 535 -12.10 -17.42 -6.73
CA GLN A 535 -11.06 -18.45 -6.68
C GLN A 535 -9.69 -17.84 -6.96
N ALA A 536 -9.58 -17.02 -7.99
CA ALA A 536 -8.32 -16.32 -8.33
C ALA A 536 -7.83 -15.45 -7.18
N TRP A 537 -8.74 -14.73 -6.50
CA TRP A 537 -8.39 -13.93 -5.35
C TRP A 537 -7.88 -14.80 -4.19
N ARG A 538 -8.56 -15.88 -3.87
CA ARG A 538 -8.09 -16.80 -2.83
C ARG A 538 -6.71 -17.34 -3.14
N TRP A 539 -6.48 -17.76 -4.39
CA TRP A 539 -5.18 -18.24 -4.82
C TRP A 539 -4.09 -17.16 -4.67
N MET A 540 -4.35 -15.93 -5.11
CA MET A 540 -3.42 -14.79 -4.94
C MET A 540 -3.13 -14.53 -3.46
N SER A 541 -4.15 -14.59 -2.60
CA SER A 541 -4.00 -14.43 -1.16
C SER A 541 -3.13 -15.53 -0.56
N ASP A 542 -3.38 -16.78 -0.91
CA ASP A 542 -2.62 -17.93 -0.41
C ASP A 542 -1.16 -17.88 -0.86
N GLU A 543 -0.88 -17.48 -2.11
CA GLU A 543 0.48 -17.27 -2.61
C GLU A 543 1.19 -16.15 -1.84
N THR A 544 0.47 -15.07 -1.55
CA THR A 544 0.98 -13.96 -0.74
C THR A 544 1.37 -14.42 0.66
N HIS A 545 0.54 -15.24 1.30
CA HIS A 545 0.81 -15.79 2.63
C HIS A 545 2.01 -16.75 2.62
N ARG A 546 2.05 -17.67 1.64
CA ARG A 546 3.18 -18.60 1.47
C ARG A 546 4.50 -17.88 1.21
N ALA A 547 4.47 -16.83 0.39
CA ALA A 547 5.66 -16.03 0.09
C ALA A 547 6.19 -15.30 1.32
N ALA A 548 5.30 -14.69 2.12
CA ALA A 548 5.68 -13.99 3.35
C ALA A 548 6.37 -14.94 4.35
N TYR A 549 5.81 -16.11 4.53
CA TYR A 549 6.36 -17.12 5.43
C TYR A 549 7.71 -17.65 4.93
N ARG A 550 7.80 -18.02 3.65
CA ARG A 550 9.08 -18.49 3.04
C ARG A 550 10.16 -17.44 3.16
N ARG A 551 9.86 -16.17 2.88
CA ARG A 551 10.81 -15.07 3.01
C ARG A 551 11.39 -14.97 4.42
N GLN A 552 10.56 -15.09 5.46
CA GLN A 552 11.01 -15.04 6.85
C GLN A 552 11.87 -16.26 7.20
N LEU A 553 11.43 -17.46 6.80
CA LEU A 553 12.23 -18.67 7.02
C LEU A 553 13.61 -18.60 6.34
N ASP A 554 13.69 -18.01 5.14
CA ASP A 554 14.97 -17.85 4.43
C ASP A 554 15.92 -16.90 5.18
N VAL A 555 15.38 -15.88 5.85
CA VAL A 555 16.16 -14.99 6.73
C VAL A 555 16.57 -15.73 8.01
N ASP A 556 15.62 -16.38 8.68
CA ASP A 556 15.86 -17.07 9.97
C ASP A 556 16.88 -18.21 9.84
N GLN A 557 16.86 -18.90 8.71
CA GLN A 557 17.77 -20.01 8.38
C GLN A 557 19.06 -19.58 7.64
N GLY A 558 19.27 -18.28 7.47
CA GLY A 558 20.49 -17.74 6.85
C GLY A 558 20.59 -17.94 5.33
N ARG A 559 19.54 -18.46 4.66
CA ARG A 559 19.50 -18.58 3.20
C ARG A 559 19.40 -17.24 2.50
N ARG A 560 18.74 -16.27 3.14
CA ARG A 560 18.71 -14.87 2.71
C ARG A 560 19.53 -14.03 3.68
N THR A 561 20.61 -13.45 3.21
CA THR A 561 21.46 -12.55 4.00
C THR A 561 20.78 -11.18 4.16
N VAL A 562 20.67 -10.69 5.40
CA VAL A 562 20.23 -9.35 5.73
C VAL A 562 21.24 -8.74 6.70
N ILE A 563 21.98 -7.74 6.22
CA ILE A 563 23.03 -7.07 7.00
C ILE A 563 22.47 -6.45 8.25
N GLY A 564 23.10 -6.68 9.39
CA GLY A 564 22.65 -6.21 10.70
C GLY A 564 21.60 -7.09 11.37
N VAL A 565 20.98 -8.04 10.65
CA VAL A 565 19.94 -8.96 11.16
C VAL A 565 20.48 -10.37 11.38
N ASN A 566 20.98 -11.00 10.30
CA ASN A 566 21.54 -12.36 10.36
C ASN A 566 23.00 -12.45 9.86
N ALA A 567 23.56 -11.33 9.44
CA ALA A 567 24.98 -11.21 9.08
C ALA A 567 25.49 -9.84 9.53
N PHE A 568 26.76 -9.77 9.95
CA PHE A 568 27.41 -8.55 10.45
C PHE A 568 26.58 -7.89 11.57
N VAL A 569 26.06 -8.70 12.47
CA VAL A 569 25.31 -8.26 13.65
C VAL A 569 26.28 -7.61 14.62
N SER A 570 25.94 -6.44 15.14
CA SER A 570 26.73 -5.74 16.15
C SER A 570 26.31 -6.18 17.54
N GLU A 571 27.24 -6.46 18.43
CA GLU A 571 27.01 -6.68 19.85
C GLU A 571 26.85 -5.31 20.53
N GLY A 572 25.72 -5.07 21.21
CA GLY A 572 25.40 -3.81 21.87
C GLY A 572 24.66 -2.81 20.96
N GLU A 573 24.39 -1.58 21.48
CA GLU A 573 23.87 -0.48 20.66
C GLU A 573 25.01 0.13 19.82
N PRO A 574 25.08 -0.13 18.50
CA PRO A 574 26.14 0.46 17.69
C PRO A 574 25.92 1.97 17.54
N GLU A 575 27.01 2.72 17.33
CA GLU A 575 26.92 4.16 16.98
C GLU A 575 25.97 4.42 15.79
N LEU A 576 25.91 3.47 14.83
CA LEU A 576 24.98 3.46 13.71
C LEU A 576 23.49 3.32 14.11
N GLY A 577 23.20 2.91 15.35
CA GLY A 577 21.84 2.81 15.90
C GLY A 577 21.43 3.98 16.80
N ARG A 578 22.38 4.85 17.17
CA ARG A 578 22.12 6.00 18.05
C ARG A 578 21.54 7.21 17.34
N VAL A 579 21.56 7.23 16.00
CA VAL A 579 21.03 8.36 15.25
C VAL A 579 19.54 8.44 15.49
N GLU A 580 19.16 9.35 16.39
CA GLU A 580 17.85 10.00 16.47
C GLU A 580 16.64 9.18 16.89
N ARG A 581 16.79 8.12 17.67
CA ARG A 581 15.65 7.61 18.45
C ARG A 581 14.97 8.70 19.29
N ALA A 582 15.70 9.76 19.61
CA ALA A 582 15.18 10.91 20.38
C ALA A 582 14.25 11.82 19.55
N GLU A 583 14.34 11.83 18.22
CA GLU A 583 13.57 12.72 17.34
C GLU A 583 12.35 12.06 16.68
N ALA A 584 12.09 10.77 16.96
CA ALA A 584 10.90 10.10 16.44
C ALA A 584 9.65 10.92 16.77
N LEU A 585 8.80 11.17 15.78
CA LEU A 585 7.56 11.91 15.96
C LEU A 585 6.73 11.24 17.06
N LYS A 586 6.42 12.01 18.10
CA LYS A 586 5.53 11.57 19.17
C LYS A 586 4.12 12.01 18.83
N PRO A 587 3.12 11.11 18.85
CA PRO A 587 1.73 11.50 18.71
C PRO A 587 1.35 12.57 19.75
N ASP A 588 0.75 13.68 19.30
CA ASP A 588 0.21 14.70 20.20
C ASP A 588 -1.21 14.28 20.61
N PRO A 589 -1.48 14.05 21.90
CA PRO A 589 -2.81 13.73 22.40
C PRO A 589 -3.90 14.77 22.00
N ALA A 590 -3.48 15.98 21.69
CA ALA A 590 -4.38 17.06 21.29
C ALA A 590 -4.83 16.96 19.81
N TRP A 591 -4.23 16.16 18.97
CA TRP A 591 -4.61 16.06 17.55
C TRP A 591 -6.09 15.73 17.38
N ARG A 592 -6.57 14.72 18.10
CA ARG A 592 -7.97 14.31 18.03
C ARG A 592 -8.92 15.40 18.47
N SER A 593 -8.67 16.05 19.60
CA SER A 593 -9.52 17.14 20.10
C SER A 593 -9.51 18.36 19.18
N LYS A 594 -8.38 18.72 18.59
CA LYS A 594 -8.27 19.78 17.58
C LYS A 594 -9.12 19.47 16.34
N GLN A 595 -9.04 18.22 15.83
CA GLN A 595 -9.80 17.79 14.66
C GLN A 595 -11.31 17.77 14.93
N ILE A 596 -11.74 17.25 16.08
CA ILE A 596 -13.15 17.27 16.49
C ILE A 596 -13.66 18.72 16.59
N ALA A 597 -12.93 19.60 17.25
CA ALA A 597 -13.33 21.01 17.38
C ALA A 597 -13.48 21.70 16.01
N ARG A 598 -12.61 21.35 15.03
CA ARG A 598 -12.74 21.84 13.66
C ARG A 598 -14.02 21.34 13.01
N LEU A 599 -14.27 20.02 13.06
CA LEU A 599 -15.46 19.42 12.50
C LEU A 599 -16.74 20.07 13.07
N GLU A 600 -16.81 20.23 14.39
CA GLU A 600 -17.94 20.87 15.07
C GLU A 600 -18.13 22.33 14.64
N ARG A 601 -17.05 23.09 14.48
CA ARG A 601 -17.10 24.44 13.96
C ARG A 601 -17.69 24.48 12.55
N VAL A 602 -17.19 23.63 11.63
CA VAL A 602 -17.68 23.55 10.25
C VAL A 602 -19.16 23.18 10.23
N LYS A 603 -19.59 22.22 11.03
CA LYS A 603 -20.99 21.80 11.12
C LYS A 603 -21.93 22.94 11.65
N ARG A 604 -21.42 23.76 12.54
CA ARG A 604 -22.19 24.90 13.09
C ARG A 604 -22.29 26.05 12.09
N GLU A 605 -21.26 26.32 11.29
CA GLU A 605 -21.14 27.46 10.40
C GLU A 605 -21.70 27.22 8.98
N ARG A 606 -21.82 25.97 8.55
CA ARG A 606 -22.31 25.60 7.21
C ARG A 606 -23.83 25.86 7.07
N ASP A 607 -24.31 26.02 5.82
CA ASP A 607 -25.74 26.15 5.52
C ASP A 607 -26.49 24.82 5.68
N PRO A 608 -27.36 24.64 6.67
CA PRO A 608 -28.10 23.40 6.87
C PRO A 608 -29.05 23.04 5.72
N ARG A 609 -29.62 24.04 5.01
CA ARG A 609 -30.50 23.80 3.87
C ARG A 609 -29.72 23.30 2.64
N GLY A 610 -28.57 23.90 2.42
CA GLY A 610 -27.64 23.42 1.38
C GLY A 610 -27.17 21.97 1.60
N VAL A 611 -26.87 21.63 2.84
CA VAL A 611 -26.49 20.25 3.24
C VAL A 611 -27.62 19.27 2.96
N GLU A 612 -28.86 19.58 3.39
CA GLU A 612 -30.02 18.69 3.21
C GLU A 612 -30.37 18.53 1.73
N SER A 613 -30.27 19.59 0.94
CA SER A 613 -30.50 19.55 -0.51
C SER A 613 -29.45 18.65 -1.21
N ALA A 614 -28.17 18.80 -0.86
CA ALA A 614 -27.09 18.00 -1.41
C ALA A 614 -27.20 16.52 -0.98
N ARG A 615 -27.55 16.25 0.28
CA ARG A 615 -27.80 14.90 0.80
C ARG A 615 -28.90 14.21 -0.02
N ARG A 616 -30.03 14.88 -0.20
CA ARG A 616 -31.16 14.35 -0.98
C ARG A 616 -30.75 14.03 -2.41
N ARG A 617 -30.08 14.95 -3.11
CA ARG A 617 -29.61 14.74 -4.48
C ARG A 617 -28.62 13.56 -4.59
N LEU A 618 -27.73 13.42 -3.62
CA LEU A 618 -26.78 12.29 -3.57
C LEU A 618 -27.52 10.95 -3.42
N VAL A 619 -28.49 10.88 -2.51
CA VAL A 619 -29.30 9.68 -2.28
C VAL A 619 -30.14 9.32 -3.52
N GLU A 620 -30.75 10.33 -4.16
CA GLU A 620 -31.52 10.15 -5.39
C GLU A 620 -30.66 9.58 -6.53
N ALA A 621 -29.48 10.18 -6.75
CA ALA A 621 -28.53 9.71 -7.76
C ALA A 621 -28.07 8.27 -7.51
N TYR A 622 -27.77 7.96 -6.25
CA TYR A 622 -27.36 6.61 -5.87
C TYR A 622 -28.48 5.58 -6.14
N ARG A 623 -29.72 5.90 -5.76
CA ARG A 623 -30.89 5.02 -6.02
C ARG A 623 -31.19 4.85 -7.49
N ALA A 624 -31.03 5.93 -8.26
CA ALA A 624 -31.20 5.93 -9.72
C ALA A 624 -30.03 5.25 -10.47
N ARG A 625 -28.95 4.88 -9.76
CA ARG A 625 -27.71 4.33 -10.33
C ARG A 625 -27.04 5.30 -11.31
N GLU A 626 -27.19 6.57 -11.10
CA GLU A 626 -26.44 7.61 -11.80
C GLU A 626 -24.99 7.64 -11.31
N ASN A 627 -24.11 8.31 -12.07
CA ASN A 627 -22.75 8.63 -11.62
C ASN A 627 -22.81 9.54 -10.39
N ILE A 628 -22.27 9.06 -9.25
CA ILE A 628 -22.37 9.76 -7.97
C ILE A 628 -21.27 10.81 -7.74
N VAL A 629 -20.29 10.95 -8.61
CA VAL A 629 -19.17 11.90 -8.41
C VAL A 629 -19.69 13.35 -8.43
N GLY A 630 -20.57 13.70 -9.38
CA GLY A 630 -21.19 15.03 -9.43
C GLY A 630 -21.96 15.38 -8.16
N PRO A 631 -22.98 14.58 -7.76
CA PRO A 631 -23.69 14.75 -6.50
C PRO A 631 -22.80 14.79 -5.25
N THR A 632 -21.75 13.97 -5.19
CA THR A 632 -20.76 14.00 -4.10
C THR A 632 -20.01 15.34 -4.11
N ARG A 633 -19.66 15.89 -5.28
CA ARG A 633 -19.01 17.21 -5.39
C ARG A 633 -19.89 18.32 -4.82
N GLU A 634 -21.20 18.28 -5.07
CA GLU A 634 -22.13 19.24 -4.46
C GLU A 634 -22.23 19.04 -2.93
N ALA A 635 -22.23 17.79 -2.46
CA ALA A 635 -22.23 17.48 -1.04
C ALA A 635 -20.99 18.03 -0.31
N VAL A 636 -19.79 17.84 -0.86
CA VAL A 636 -18.56 18.38 -0.25
C VAL A 636 -18.50 19.91 -0.33
N LYS A 637 -19.05 20.54 -1.38
CA LYS A 637 -19.18 22.01 -1.45
C LYS A 637 -20.10 22.57 -0.37
N ALA A 638 -21.12 21.81 0.01
CA ALA A 638 -21.99 22.13 1.15
C ALA A 638 -21.35 21.78 2.50
N TYR A 639 -20.09 21.35 2.53
CA TYR A 639 -19.36 20.92 3.72
C TYR A 639 -19.98 19.70 4.44
N MET A 640 -20.62 18.80 3.70
CA MET A 640 -20.89 17.48 4.25
C MET A 640 -19.57 16.77 4.57
N SER A 641 -19.52 16.13 5.72
CA SER A 641 -18.37 15.30 6.09
C SER A 641 -18.34 13.99 5.31
N ILE A 642 -17.18 13.34 5.26
CA ILE A 642 -17.04 12.00 4.70
C ILE A 642 -17.98 11.02 5.42
N GLY A 643 -18.06 11.11 6.76
CA GLY A 643 -18.98 10.27 7.56
C GLY A 643 -20.45 10.47 7.17
N GLU A 644 -20.91 11.71 7.01
CA GLU A 644 -22.29 12.02 6.59
C GLU A 644 -22.59 11.54 5.16
N ILE A 645 -21.62 11.62 4.24
CA ILE A 645 -21.76 11.11 2.87
C ILE A 645 -21.90 9.59 2.89
N VAL A 646 -21.05 8.91 3.63
CA VAL A 646 -21.08 7.45 3.77
C VAL A 646 -22.36 6.98 4.44
N GLU A 647 -22.81 7.67 5.49
CA GLU A 647 -24.09 7.40 6.15
C GLU A 647 -25.28 7.55 5.19
N ALA A 648 -25.32 8.62 4.41
CA ALA A 648 -26.37 8.87 3.44
C ALA A 648 -26.44 7.78 2.35
N LEU A 649 -25.29 7.36 1.82
CA LEU A 649 -25.21 6.28 0.84
C LEU A 649 -25.57 4.92 1.45
N SER A 650 -25.15 4.65 2.68
CA SER A 650 -25.49 3.43 3.40
C SER A 650 -26.99 3.31 3.70
N ALA A 651 -27.62 4.41 4.08
CA ALA A 651 -29.06 4.46 4.30
C ALA A 651 -29.88 4.38 3.00
N ALA A 652 -29.30 4.76 1.87
CA ALA A 652 -29.94 4.66 0.54
C ALA A 652 -29.94 3.23 -0.02
N GLY A 653 -29.03 2.38 0.43
CA GLY A 653 -29.02 0.94 0.14
C GLY A 653 -30.20 0.21 0.77
N GLN A 654 -30.59 -0.95 0.23
CA GLN A 654 -31.75 -1.68 0.77
C GLN A 654 -31.51 -2.12 2.23
N PRO A 655 -32.37 -1.73 3.18
CA PRO A 655 -32.18 -1.94 4.62
C PRO A 655 -31.96 -3.39 5.06
N ASP A 656 -32.58 -4.34 4.37
CA ASP A 656 -32.55 -5.77 4.75
C ASP A 656 -31.23 -6.50 4.37
N GLU A 657 -30.54 -6.07 3.31
CA GLU A 657 -29.23 -6.63 2.95
C GLU A 657 -28.09 -6.05 3.80
N LEU A 658 -28.19 -4.79 4.20
CA LEU A 658 -27.20 -4.15 5.07
C LEU A 658 -27.26 -4.66 6.52
N ARG A 659 -28.46 -4.90 7.07
CA ARG A 659 -28.64 -5.46 8.42
C ARG A 659 -28.22 -6.92 8.52
N ARG A 660 -28.46 -7.74 7.49
CA ARG A 660 -28.06 -9.17 7.48
C ARG A 660 -26.56 -9.39 7.29
N ARG A 661 -25.81 -8.41 6.75
CA ARG A 661 -24.38 -8.54 6.45
C ARG A 661 -23.49 -7.70 7.35
N GLY A 662 -24.00 -7.20 8.48
CA GLY A 662 -23.27 -6.52 9.55
C GLY A 662 -21.95 -5.86 9.13
N GLY A 663 -21.98 -4.59 8.71
CA GLY A 663 -20.76 -3.81 8.58
C GLY A 663 -20.18 -3.65 7.17
N PHE A 664 -21.01 -3.33 6.19
CA PHE A 664 -20.58 -3.09 4.81
C PHE A 664 -19.61 -1.91 4.64
N VAL A 665 -19.83 -0.83 5.35
CA VAL A 665 -18.92 0.33 5.34
C VAL A 665 -17.51 -0.05 5.84
N LEU A 666 -17.43 -0.98 6.80
CA LEU A 666 -16.17 -1.59 7.26
C LEU A 666 -15.52 -2.51 6.22
N ARG A 667 -16.28 -3.11 5.28
CA ARG A 667 -15.71 -3.98 4.23
C ARG A 667 -15.01 -3.23 3.09
N LEU A 668 -15.36 -1.98 2.81
CA LEU A 668 -14.57 -1.14 1.91
C LEU A 668 -13.20 -0.79 2.50
N TYR A 669 -13.07 -0.88 3.84
CA TYR A 669 -11.92 -0.41 4.58
C TYR A 669 -11.35 -1.44 5.58
N GLY A 670 -11.84 -2.67 5.64
CA GLY A 670 -11.33 -3.54 6.67
C GLY A 670 -11.97 -4.91 6.90
N ARG A 671 -12.54 -5.55 5.90
CA ARG A 671 -12.73 -7.00 5.97
C ARG A 671 -12.16 -7.65 4.71
N GLY A 672 -10.84 -7.80 4.69
CA GLY A 672 -10.19 -8.92 4.06
C GLY A 672 -10.41 -10.10 5.01
N GLY A 673 -11.54 -10.75 4.92
CA GLY A 673 -11.83 -11.91 5.68
C GLY A 673 -12.51 -12.89 4.75
N VAL A 674 -11.83 -13.85 4.28
CA VAL A 674 -11.94 -15.31 4.38
C VAL A 674 -10.62 -15.85 3.91
#